data_b6f3616559dd6f2d7f32a446d7c4ab4b
#
_entry.id   b6f3616559dd6f2d7f32a446d7c4ab4b
#
_cell.length_a   1.000
_cell.length_b   1.000
_cell.length_c   1.000
_cell.angle_alpha   90.00
_cell.angle_beta   90.00
_cell.angle_gamma   90.00
#
_symmetry.space_group_name_H-M   'P 1'
#
loop_
_entity.id
_entity.type
_entity.pdbx_description
1 polymer ?
#
loop_
_entity_poly.entity_id
_entity_poly.type
_entity_poly.pdbx_seq_one_letter_code
_entity_poly.pdbx_strand_id
1 'polypeptide(L)'
;MKYFKYIALGCMLTLSTTSCEEWLDVNVDPDSPNNESALVSNRLPWIQKFYMYSAGTVNMRTACQAGVFYSNNGNNNKLSVTWACPSGTTTTPYQTWFVETAANLNDLYKKAEQEGAYHYMAAADVFHALGFMEMLDLYGEIPYTEALGASPSPAYDDGKTIFNGCIAKLDEAIELFGRAQETSATRLIDGDMWNAGDVQKWLKLCYGLKARYLLKLSKKADLFNPDAILECLSKAPQSNSDNILVKCYNSSSDVTDYLLQDPVMTNSNWNVAAYGSNQRLSKYYYDLLTNMRGAGTVDPRMTKIVPAAMCNIKLNADGKVQSYDWLRSVGVDFYGESARLTAGGELSIQSPVYADADKDISYEIADASKRNEFIASLKGKKYTVDGNKVIVTYPKGSPYVNSTNYIYAGDTIYVNLRNNSCLTGMGGQGEMDMYWYFQTTAAVSAGAVGSTGSFQIRPNSDFEVLTYHEMCFIKSEVYMRKGDKTKALAAYKEGIKVHIDMMQTKLEEWKAAGYDNKDMWPMDNSEIAAYMASDAVCQDEGSLTMADIMLQKYLAMGCSAENWNDMRRFNYSAGNIGNFGVVYPGYQRGPLFAGQAEITGTSPTDPMYWMRRWRLPATLELQYNATTVSYTHLRAHETRR
;
A
#
# COMPACT_ATOMS: atom_id res chain seq x y z
N MET A 1 -50.54 -13.50 65.81
CA MET A 1 -50.60 -13.54 64.34
C MET A 1 -50.14 -12.28 63.60
N LYS A 2 -50.08 -11.10 64.18
CA LYS A 2 -49.61 -9.89 63.49
C LYS A 2 -48.08 -9.86 63.30
N TYR A 3 -47.29 -10.39 64.24
CA TYR A 3 -45.83 -10.38 64.16
C TYR A 3 -45.25 -11.41 63.21
N PHE A 4 -45.93 -12.50 62.97
CA PHE A 4 -45.50 -13.54 62.05
C PHE A 4 -45.49 -13.10 60.57
N LYS A 5 -46.38 -12.15 60.21
CA LYS A 5 -46.46 -11.55 58.89
C LYS A 5 -45.29 -10.61 58.58
N TYR A 6 -44.78 -9.92 59.57
CA TYR A 6 -43.63 -9.04 59.42
C TYR A 6 -42.31 -9.76 59.39
N ILE A 7 -42.19 -10.90 60.11
CA ILE A 7 -41.01 -11.76 60.02
C ILE A 7 -40.97 -12.48 58.66
N ALA A 8 -42.09 -12.96 58.15
CA ALA A 8 -42.16 -13.58 56.83
C ALA A 8 -41.86 -12.57 55.69
N LEU A 9 -42.31 -11.29 55.85
CA LEU A 9 -42.03 -10.24 54.89
C LEU A 9 -40.56 -9.79 54.96
N GLY A 10 -39.95 -9.80 56.18
CA GLY A 10 -38.50 -9.50 56.36
C GLY A 10 -37.61 -10.60 55.79
N CYS A 11 -37.97 -11.86 55.96
CA CYS A 11 -37.23 -12.99 55.35
C CYS A 11 -37.39 -13.08 53.81
N MET A 12 -38.54 -12.64 53.24
CA MET A 12 -38.68 -12.56 51.78
C MET A 12 -37.88 -11.40 51.19
N LEU A 13 -37.71 -10.30 51.91
CA LEU A 13 -36.90 -9.14 51.44
C LEU A 13 -35.40 -9.44 51.53
N THR A 14 -34.94 -10.24 52.48
CA THR A 14 -33.51 -10.61 52.60
C THR A 14 -33.11 -11.76 51.63
N LEU A 15 -34.04 -12.57 51.17
CA LEU A 15 -33.80 -13.60 50.16
C LEU A 15 -33.81 -13.06 48.73
N SER A 16 -34.35 -11.85 48.52
CA SER A 16 -34.37 -11.21 47.20
C SER A 16 -33.13 -10.35 46.94
N THR A 17 -32.28 -10.07 47.95
CA THR A 17 -31.08 -9.24 47.75
C THR A 17 -29.82 -10.02 47.39
N THR A 18 -29.80 -11.34 47.60
CA THR A 18 -28.67 -12.19 47.23
C THR A 18 -28.80 -12.83 45.83
N SER A 19 -29.98 -12.72 45.21
CA SER A 19 -30.23 -13.28 43.86
C SER A 19 -30.02 -12.26 42.73
N CYS A 20 -29.73 -10.97 43.05
CA CYS A 20 -29.65 -9.92 42.02
C CYS A 20 -28.22 -9.54 41.64
N GLU A 21 -27.20 -9.95 42.41
CA GLU A 21 -25.81 -9.61 42.04
C GLU A 21 -25.32 -10.44 40.86
N GLU A 22 -25.63 -11.72 40.77
CA GLU A 22 -25.28 -12.54 39.61
C GLU A 22 -26.18 -12.30 38.39
N TRP A 23 -27.41 -11.80 38.58
CA TRP A 23 -28.32 -11.52 37.47
C TRP A 23 -28.14 -10.12 36.88
N LEU A 24 -27.46 -9.24 37.61
CA LEU A 24 -27.11 -7.87 37.16
C LEU A 24 -25.69 -7.78 36.60
N ASP A 25 -24.93 -8.85 36.62
CA ASP A 25 -23.64 -8.90 35.92
C ASP A 25 -23.85 -9.17 34.43
N VAL A 26 -24.66 -8.32 33.80
CA VAL A 26 -24.95 -8.32 32.36
C VAL A 26 -23.70 -8.00 31.53
N ASN A 27 -22.60 -7.65 32.18
CA ASN A 27 -21.34 -7.29 31.51
C ASN A 27 -20.45 -8.50 31.20
N VAL A 28 -20.79 -9.68 31.70
CA VAL A 28 -20.09 -10.92 31.32
C VAL A 28 -21.08 -11.80 30.54
N ASP A 29 -20.99 -11.73 29.23
CA ASP A 29 -21.71 -12.65 28.36
C ASP A 29 -21.08 -14.06 28.54
N PRO A 30 -21.80 -15.05 29.10
CA PRO A 30 -21.24 -16.38 29.32
C PRO A 30 -20.96 -17.14 28.01
N ASP A 31 -21.55 -16.70 26.90
CA ASP A 31 -21.40 -17.30 25.58
C ASP A 31 -20.32 -16.61 24.74
N SER A 32 -19.77 -15.48 25.22
CA SER A 32 -18.66 -14.79 24.57
C SER A 32 -17.32 -15.11 25.24
N PRO A 33 -16.27 -15.42 24.44
CA PRO A 33 -14.93 -15.61 24.99
C PRO A 33 -14.49 -14.36 25.75
N ASN A 34 -14.28 -14.48 27.04
CA ASN A 34 -13.69 -13.40 27.84
C ASN A 34 -12.15 -13.41 27.73
N ASN A 35 -11.50 -12.38 28.26
CA ASN A 35 -10.03 -12.27 28.22
C ASN A 35 -9.32 -13.44 28.91
N GLU A 36 -9.95 -14.12 29.85
CA GLU A 36 -9.37 -15.25 30.56
C GLU A 36 -9.43 -16.53 29.72
N SER A 37 -10.48 -16.72 28.93
CA SER A 37 -10.70 -17.91 28.11
C SER A 37 -10.00 -17.86 26.75
N ALA A 38 -9.62 -16.66 26.27
CA ALA A 38 -8.96 -16.53 24.97
C ALA A 38 -7.51 -17.04 25.02
N LEU A 39 -7.21 -18.05 24.19
CA LEU A 39 -5.89 -18.65 24.07
C LEU A 39 -4.89 -17.72 23.37
N VAL A 40 -3.61 -17.88 23.65
CA VAL A 40 -2.54 -17.15 22.94
C VAL A 40 -2.57 -17.43 21.44
N SER A 41 -2.89 -18.65 21.03
CA SER A 41 -3.03 -19.05 19.63
C SER A 41 -4.19 -18.38 18.90
N ASN A 42 -5.18 -17.83 19.59
CA ASN A 42 -6.27 -17.06 18.99
C ASN A 42 -6.00 -15.55 18.97
N ARG A 43 -5.18 -15.06 19.92
CA ARG A 43 -4.86 -13.62 20.02
C ARG A 43 -3.82 -13.17 18.99
N LEU A 44 -2.79 -13.98 18.75
CA LEU A 44 -1.74 -13.63 17.81
C LEU A 44 -2.26 -13.43 16.38
N PRO A 45 -3.11 -14.31 15.81
CA PRO A 45 -3.68 -14.11 14.48
C PRO A 45 -4.49 -12.81 14.36
N TRP A 46 -5.24 -12.41 15.38
CA TRP A 46 -5.95 -11.15 15.44
C TRP A 46 -5.00 -9.95 15.32
N ILE A 47 -3.94 -9.96 16.14
CA ILE A 47 -2.91 -8.92 16.12
C ILE A 47 -2.24 -8.85 14.75
N GLN A 48 -1.87 -9.99 14.17
CA GLN A 48 -1.24 -10.09 12.84
C GLN A 48 -2.13 -9.51 11.75
N LYS A 49 -3.42 -9.85 11.76
CA LYS A 49 -4.42 -9.39 10.80
C LYS A 49 -4.61 -7.87 10.87
N PHE A 50 -4.89 -7.34 12.06
CA PHE A 50 -5.18 -5.91 12.20
C PHE A 50 -3.95 -5.03 12.05
N TYR A 51 -2.75 -5.53 12.41
CA TYR A 51 -1.51 -4.86 12.06
C TYR A 51 -1.36 -4.74 10.54
N MET A 52 -1.59 -5.81 9.79
CA MET A 52 -1.54 -5.75 8.32
C MET A 52 -2.54 -4.74 7.75
N TYR A 53 -3.74 -4.65 8.31
CA TYR A 53 -4.73 -3.67 7.89
C TYR A 53 -4.26 -2.23 8.14
N SER A 54 -3.68 -1.96 9.31
CA SER A 54 -3.06 -0.68 9.61
C SER A 54 -1.91 -0.36 8.66
N ALA A 55 -0.91 -1.23 8.62
CA ALA A 55 0.30 -1.05 7.81
C ALA A 55 0.01 -0.97 6.30
N GLY A 56 -0.92 -1.77 5.79
CA GLY A 56 -1.35 -1.70 4.39
C GLY A 56 -1.99 -0.35 4.05
N THR A 57 -2.84 0.16 4.94
CA THR A 57 -3.43 1.49 4.78
C THR A 57 -2.36 2.59 4.83
N VAL A 58 -1.38 2.46 5.71
CA VAL A 58 -0.22 3.37 5.78
C VAL A 58 0.59 3.31 4.49
N ASN A 59 0.94 2.12 4.02
CA ASN A 59 1.71 1.92 2.80
C ASN A 59 1.07 2.63 1.61
N MET A 60 -0.23 2.45 1.42
CA MET A 60 -0.94 3.07 0.30
C MET A 60 -1.01 4.59 0.39
N ARG A 61 -1.20 5.13 1.59
CA ARG A 61 -1.25 6.58 1.80
C ARG A 61 0.11 7.22 1.64
N THR A 62 1.14 6.60 2.17
CA THR A 62 2.52 7.10 2.03
C THR A 62 3.07 6.91 0.63
N ALA A 63 2.64 5.91 -0.13
CA ALA A 63 2.99 5.75 -1.54
C ALA A 63 2.55 6.96 -2.38
N CYS A 64 1.40 7.57 -2.07
CA CYS A 64 1.00 8.84 -2.68
C CYS A 64 1.97 9.99 -2.35
N GLN A 65 2.45 10.05 -1.12
CA GLN A 65 3.40 11.07 -0.67
C GLN A 65 4.81 10.82 -1.20
N ALA A 66 5.17 9.56 -1.36
CA ALA A 66 6.43 9.17 -2.00
C ALA A 66 6.42 9.32 -3.53
N GLY A 67 5.29 9.71 -4.12
CA GLY A 67 5.20 9.91 -5.56
C GLY A 67 5.17 8.62 -6.38
N VAL A 68 4.79 7.49 -5.77
CA VAL A 68 4.51 6.24 -6.51
C VAL A 68 3.18 6.36 -7.23
N PHE A 69 2.18 6.91 -6.53
CA PHE A 69 0.84 7.12 -7.05
C PHE A 69 0.41 8.57 -7.05
N TYR A 70 -0.46 8.85 -7.99
CA TYR A 70 -1.36 9.98 -7.98
C TYR A 70 -2.76 9.49 -7.59
N SER A 71 -3.41 10.17 -6.66
CA SER A 71 -4.79 9.89 -6.30
C SER A 71 -5.71 11.02 -6.72
N ASN A 72 -6.76 10.69 -7.47
CA ASN A 72 -7.77 11.63 -7.94
C ASN A 72 -9.01 11.67 -7.04
N ASN A 73 -9.05 10.89 -5.98
CA ASN A 73 -10.23 10.79 -5.14
C ASN A 73 -10.24 11.82 -4.01
N GLY A 74 -11.28 12.63 -3.93
CA GLY A 74 -11.74 13.48 -2.84
C GLY A 74 -10.74 13.74 -1.69
N ASN A 75 -10.94 13.11 -0.56
CA ASN A 75 -10.07 13.27 0.61
C ASN A 75 -8.65 12.71 0.41
N ASN A 76 -8.51 11.65 -0.38
CA ASN A 76 -7.22 11.03 -0.62
C ASN A 76 -6.38 11.82 -1.63
N ASN A 77 -7.02 12.55 -2.53
CA ASN A 77 -6.39 13.52 -3.40
C ASN A 77 -5.51 14.52 -2.61
N LYS A 78 -5.94 14.89 -1.42
CA LYS A 78 -5.19 15.84 -0.59
C LYS A 78 -3.82 15.34 -0.16
N LEU A 79 -3.60 14.05 -0.06
CA LEU A 79 -2.28 13.50 0.29
C LEU A 79 -1.29 13.55 -0.87
N SER A 80 -1.73 13.31 -2.09
CA SER A 80 -0.85 13.25 -3.26
C SER A 80 -0.80 14.58 -4.03
N VAL A 81 -1.94 15.20 -4.27
CA VAL A 81 -2.07 16.37 -5.14
C VAL A 81 -1.89 17.68 -4.38
N THR A 82 -2.51 17.78 -3.21
CA THR A 82 -2.51 19.04 -2.46
C THR A 82 -1.61 19.02 -1.24
N TRP A 83 -1.05 17.88 -0.90
CA TRP A 83 -0.22 17.67 0.29
C TRP A 83 -0.87 18.16 1.60
N ALA A 84 -2.17 18.23 1.61
CA ALA A 84 -2.93 18.42 2.84
C ALA A 84 -3.11 17.07 3.53
N CYS A 85 -3.02 17.07 4.84
CA CYS A 85 -3.22 15.87 5.66
C CYS A 85 -4.46 16.09 6.55
N PRO A 86 -5.68 15.90 6.02
CA PRO A 86 -6.88 16.05 6.84
C PRO A 86 -6.97 14.93 7.88
N SER A 87 -7.49 15.25 9.05
CA SER A 87 -7.58 14.31 10.17
C SER A 87 -8.28 13.00 9.81
N GLY A 88 -9.33 13.03 8.99
CA GLY A 88 -10.03 11.83 8.55
C GLY A 88 -9.15 10.84 7.75
N THR A 89 -8.12 11.34 7.08
CA THR A 89 -7.19 10.48 6.34
C THR A 89 -6.19 9.78 7.26
N THR A 90 -5.86 10.37 8.39
CA THR A 90 -4.88 9.82 9.34
C THR A 90 -5.53 9.03 10.47
N THR A 91 -6.83 9.12 10.64
CA THR A 91 -7.56 8.47 11.74
C THR A 91 -7.51 6.94 11.64
N THR A 92 -7.78 6.35 10.49
CA THR A 92 -7.90 4.89 10.35
C THR A 92 -6.65 4.13 10.80
N PRO A 93 -5.42 4.44 10.32
CA PRO A 93 -4.24 3.72 10.79
C PRO A 93 -4.00 3.87 12.30
N TYR A 94 -4.19 5.08 12.81
CA TYR A 94 -4.03 5.36 14.24
C TYR A 94 -5.02 4.57 15.09
N GLN A 95 -6.30 4.62 14.74
CA GLN A 95 -7.35 3.89 15.44
C GLN A 95 -7.13 2.38 15.36
N THR A 96 -6.86 1.84 14.18
CA THR A 96 -6.64 0.41 13.98
C THR A 96 -5.42 -0.07 14.77
N TRP A 97 -4.36 0.73 14.82
CA TRP A 97 -3.20 0.41 15.64
C TRP A 97 -3.55 0.37 17.13
N PHE A 98 -4.06 1.48 17.69
CA PHE A 98 -4.25 1.57 19.13
C PHE A 98 -5.41 0.69 19.65
N VAL A 99 -6.52 0.61 18.91
CA VAL A 99 -7.73 -0.06 19.37
C VAL A 99 -7.76 -1.54 19.00
N GLU A 100 -7.45 -1.87 17.74
CA GLU A 100 -7.61 -3.24 17.26
C GLU A 100 -6.34 -4.09 17.49
N THR A 101 -5.17 -3.48 17.45
CA THR A 101 -3.88 -4.19 17.52
C THR A 101 -3.22 -4.05 18.88
N ALA A 102 -2.81 -2.83 19.25
CA ALA A 102 -1.99 -2.59 20.43
C ALA A 102 -2.70 -2.94 21.75
N ALA A 103 -4.01 -2.69 21.83
CA ALA A 103 -4.81 -3.04 23.00
C ALA A 103 -4.75 -4.54 23.36
N ASN A 104 -4.45 -5.41 22.39
CA ASN A 104 -4.35 -6.85 22.61
C ASN A 104 -2.93 -7.34 22.99
N LEU A 105 -1.91 -6.48 22.90
CA LEU A 105 -0.51 -6.89 23.11
C LEU A 105 -0.22 -7.28 24.56
N ASN A 106 -0.69 -6.46 25.51
CA ASN A 106 -0.47 -6.71 26.95
C ASN A 106 -1.14 -8.01 27.41
N ASP A 107 -2.33 -8.28 26.89
CA ASP A 107 -3.07 -9.50 27.24
C ASP A 107 -2.41 -10.74 26.63
N LEU A 108 -1.95 -10.64 25.37
CA LEU A 108 -1.17 -11.71 24.75
C LEU A 108 0.10 -12.00 25.55
N TYR A 109 0.87 -10.95 25.90
CA TYR A 109 2.12 -11.09 26.62
C TYR A 109 1.92 -11.75 28.00
N LYS A 110 0.98 -11.24 28.81
CA LYS A 110 0.68 -11.78 30.15
C LYS A 110 0.19 -13.23 30.10
N LYS A 111 -0.69 -13.56 29.14
CA LYS A 111 -1.19 -14.91 28.99
C LYS A 111 -0.09 -15.88 28.56
N ALA A 112 0.77 -15.45 27.63
CA ALA A 112 1.92 -16.23 27.19
C ALA A 112 2.95 -16.44 28.32
N GLU A 113 3.17 -15.42 29.17
CA GLU A 113 4.02 -15.53 30.36
C GLU A 113 3.49 -16.58 31.34
N GLN A 114 2.19 -16.56 31.64
CA GLN A 114 1.54 -17.54 32.52
C GLN A 114 1.65 -18.98 32.00
N GLU A 115 1.67 -19.17 30.68
CA GLU A 115 1.78 -20.47 30.03
C GLU A 115 3.24 -20.90 29.79
N GLY A 116 4.24 -20.01 30.04
CA GLY A 116 5.63 -20.25 29.64
C GLY A 116 5.84 -20.28 28.13
N ALA A 117 4.93 -19.67 27.38
CA ALA A 117 4.94 -19.59 25.91
C ALA A 117 5.80 -18.39 25.44
N TYR A 118 7.10 -18.46 25.70
CA TYR A 118 8.04 -17.35 25.48
C TYR A 118 8.06 -16.84 24.03
N HIS A 119 7.82 -17.69 23.05
CA HIS A 119 7.78 -17.27 21.65
C HIS A 119 6.56 -16.39 21.32
N TYR A 120 5.43 -16.55 22.02
CA TYR A 120 4.29 -15.62 21.92
C TYR A 120 4.57 -14.29 22.60
N MET A 121 5.31 -14.28 23.73
CA MET A 121 5.78 -13.05 24.35
C MET A 121 6.68 -12.28 23.37
N ALA A 122 7.63 -12.98 22.75
CA ALA A 122 8.52 -12.42 21.74
C ALA A 122 7.75 -11.83 20.55
N ALA A 123 6.75 -12.54 20.04
CA ALA A 123 5.90 -12.04 18.96
C ALA A 123 5.15 -10.76 19.36
N ALA A 124 4.61 -10.70 20.59
CA ALA A 124 3.98 -9.47 21.11
C ALA A 124 4.94 -8.28 21.14
N ASP A 125 6.19 -8.49 21.57
CA ASP A 125 7.23 -7.46 21.58
C ASP A 125 7.62 -7.00 20.18
N VAL A 126 7.67 -7.91 19.20
CA VAL A 126 7.90 -7.54 17.79
C VAL A 126 6.78 -6.66 17.27
N PHE A 127 5.50 -7.01 17.52
CA PHE A 127 4.38 -6.17 17.08
C PHE A 127 4.35 -4.84 17.81
N HIS A 128 4.71 -4.81 19.10
CA HIS A 128 4.86 -3.56 19.84
C HIS A 128 5.89 -2.63 19.17
N ALA A 129 7.07 -3.17 18.84
CA ALA A 129 8.11 -2.40 18.17
C ALA A 129 7.70 -1.95 16.75
N LEU A 130 7.07 -2.83 15.96
CA LEU A 130 6.60 -2.53 14.61
C LEU A 130 5.61 -1.36 14.60
N GLY A 131 4.54 -1.47 15.38
CA GLY A 131 3.48 -0.49 15.29
C GLY A 131 3.83 0.84 15.96
N PHE A 132 4.49 0.85 17.12
CA PHE A 132 4.90 2.12 17.74
C PHE A 132 5.99 2.84 16.93
N MET A 133 6.89 2.12 16.27
CA MET A 133 7.85 2.76 15.35
C MET A 133 7.14 3.34 14.12
N GLU A 134 6.16 2.66 13.56
CA GLU A 134 5.34 3.17 12.46
C GLU A 134 4.57 4.43 12.89
N MET A 135 3.94 4.42 14.06
CA MET A 135 3.24 5.60 14.58
C MET A 135 4.21 6.76 14.85
N LEU A 136 5.41 6.50 15.37
CA LEU A 136 6.46 7.50 15.52
C LEU A 136 6.86 8.12 14.19
N ASP A 137 7.04 7.30 13.16
CA ASP A 137 7.40 7.76 11.81
C ASP A 137 6.32 8.66 11.20
N LEU A 138 5.05 8.36 11.47
CA LEU A 138 3.92 9.07 10.87
C LEU A 138 3.59 10.35 11.64
N TYR A 139 3.48 10.28 12.96
CA TYR A 139 2.91 11.35 13.79
C TYR A 139 3.96 12.07 14.65
N GLY A 140 5.11 11.45 14.88
CA GLY A 140 6.13 11.96 15.82
C GLY A 140 5.78 11.60 17.26
N GLU A 141 5.68 12.60 18.12
CA GLU A 141 5.32 12.42 19.52
C GLU A 141 3.90 11.84 19.65
N ILE A 142 3.78 10.74 20.39
CA ILE A 142 2.54 9.98 20.63
C ILE A 142 2.55 9.40 22.05
N PRO A 143 1.40 8.98 22.59
CA PRO A 143 1.39 8.15 23.79
C PRO A 143 2.15 6.84 23.55
N TYR A 144 3.07 6.50 24.46
CA TYR A 144 3.87 5.28 24.43
C TYR A 144 3.94 4.59 25.79
N THR A 145 4.53 5.22 26.79
CA THR A 145 4.71 4.63 28.12
C THR A 145 3.40 4.38 28.86
N GLU A 146 2.40 5.23 28.64
CA GLU A 146 1.06 5.12 29.22
C GLU A 146 0.00 4.66 28.20
N ALA A 147 0.39 4.41 26.95
CA ALA A 147 -0.56 4.19 25.84
C ALA A 147 -1.54 3.03 26.03
N LEU A 148 -1.08 1.94 26.66
CA LEU A 148 -1.87 0.72 26.87
C LEU A 148 -2.30 0.57 28.33
N GLY A 149 -2.32 1.66 29.09
CA GLY A 149 -2.76 1.74 30.48
C GLY A 149 -4.23 2.13 30.61
N ALA A 150 -4.64 2.35 31.87
CA ALA A 150 -6.02 2.72 32.21
C ALA A 150 -6.32 4.23 32.06
N SER A 151 -5.33 5.06 31.73
CA SER A 151 -5.54 6.51 31.61
C SER A 151 -6.34 6.83 30.33
N PRO A 152 -7.47 7.55 30.43
CA PRO A 152 -8.18 8.03 29.26
C PRO A 152 -7.46 9.17 28.54
N SER A 153 -6.42 9.76 29.15
CA SER A 153 -5.61 10.85 28.61
C SER A 153 -4.13 10.56 28.88
N PRO A 154 -3.54 9.54 28.17
CA PRO A 154 -2.15 9.17 28.39
C PRO A 154 -1.21 10.29 27.97
N ALA A 155 -0.08 10.40 28.68
CA ALA A 155 0.98 11.36 28.35
C ALA A 155 1.62 11.01 26.99
N TYR A 156 2.05 12.06 26.27
CA TYR A 156 2.81 11.92 25.04
C TYR A 156 4.30 11.84 25.34
N ASP A 157 4.93 10.84 24.76
CA ASP A 157 6.37 10.64 24.89
C ASP A 157 7.12 11.26 23.71
N ASP A 158 8.36 11.65 23.98
CA ASP A 158 9.25 12.15 22.93
C ASP A 158 9.76 11.01 22.01
N GLY A 159 10.19 11.39 20.81
CA GLY A 159 10.62 10.42 19.82
C GLY A 159 11.83 9.58 20.24
N LYS A 160 12.69 10.05 21.16
CA LYS A 160 13.84 9.28 21.66
C LYS A 160 13.37 8.19 22.62
N THR A 161 12.44 8.51 23.50
CA THR A 161 11.84 7.56 24.44
C THR A 161 11.15 6.42 23.67
N ILE A 162 10.30 6.76 22.68
CA ILE A 162 9.60 5.79 21.85
C ILE A 162 10.60 4.92 21.07
N PHE A 163 11.56 5.54 20.39
CA PHE A 163 12.58 4.83 19.62
C PHE A 163 13.36 3.82 20.47
N ASN A 164 13.88 4.27 21.60
CA ASN A 164 14.65 3.41 22.50
C ASN A 164 13.81 2.27 23.05
N GLY A 165 12.55 2.53 23.40
CA GLY A 165 11.62 1.52 23.84
C GLY A 165 11.35 0.45 22.78
N CYS A 166 11.15 0.85 21.52
CA CYS A 166 10.99 -0.10 20.40
C CYS A 166 12.25 -0.96 20.18
N ILE A 167 13.44 -0.38 20.28
CA ILE A 167 14.70 -1.14 20.18
C ILE A 167 14.82 -2.13 21.34
N ALA A 168 14.50 -1.72 22.57
CA ALA A 168 14.54 -2.59 23.75
C ALA A 168 13.56 -3.78 23.60
N LYS A 169 12.36 -3.53 23.04
CA LYS A 169 11.38 -4.60 22.76
C LYS A 169 11.89 -5.60 21.72
N LEU A 170 12.63 -5.17 20.72
CA LEU A 170 13.27 -6.10 19.78
C LEU A 170 14.41 -6.88 20.44
N ASP A 171 15.16 -6.30 21.37
CA ASP A 171 16.20 -7.00 22.12
C ASP A 171 15.59 -8.06 23.04
N GLU A 172 14.52 -7.72 23.77
CA GLU A 172 13.74 -8.66 24.58
C GLU A 172 13.18 -9.81 23.73
N ALA A 173 12.61 -9.50 22.55
CA ALA A 173 12.09 -10.51 21.63
C ALA A 173 13.18 -11.48 21.16
N ILE A 174 14.39 -11.00 20.85
CA ILE A 174 15.53 -11.85 20.46
C ILE A 174 15.90 -12.83 21.58
N GLU A 175 15.94 -12.36 22.83
CA GLU A 175 16.20 -13.22 23.99
C GLU A 175 15.10 -14.27 24.19
N LEU A 176 13.83 -13.86 24.10
CA LEU A 176 12.67 -14.74 24.28
C LEU A 176 12.56 -15.79 23.17
N PHE A 177 12.84 -15.46 21.91
CA PHE A 177 12.88 -16.45 20.82
C PHE A 177 14.04 -17.45 20.99
N GLY A 178 15.12 -17.07 21.66
CA GLY A 178 16.24 -17.97 22.00
C GLY A 178 15.95 -18.87 23.21
N ARG A 179 14.89 -18.62 23.96
CA ARG A 179 14.56 -19.34 25.19
C ARG A 179 13.81 -20.62 24.89
N ALA A 180 14.18 -21.71 25.58
CA ALA A 180 13.44 -22.95 25.53
C ALA A 180 12.03 -22.76 26.11
N GLN A 181 11.01 -23.21 25.38
CA GLN A 181 9.62 -23.16 25.84
C GLN A 181 9.34 -24.20 26.92
N GLU A 182 8.38 -23.91 27.80
CA GLU A 182 7.85 -24.91 28.69
C GLU A 182 7.17 -26.04 27.88
N THR A 183 7.26 -27.28 28.37
CA THR A 183 6.76 -28.44 27.63
C THR A 183 5.24 -28.39 27.39
N SER A 184 4.50 -27.74 28.30
CA SER A 184 3.04 -27.57 28.23
C SER A 184 2.63 -26.29 27.48
N ALA A 185 3.57 -25.44 27.09
CA ALA A 185 3.27 -24.17 26.45
C ALA A 185 2.68 -24.37 25.05
N THR A 186 1.73 -23.50 24.70
CA THR A 186 1.17 -23.43 23.34
C THR A 186 2.30 -23.16 22.33
N ARG A 187 2.38 -23.97 21.28
CA ARG A 187 3.41 -23.82 20.25
C ARG A 187 3.11 -22.64 19.35
N LEU A 188 4.13 -21.89 18.94
CA LEU A 188 3.97 -20.71 18.08
C LEU A 188 3.24 -21.04 16.76
N ILE A 189 3.49 -22.21 16.17
CA ILE A 189 2.84 -22.66 14.94
C ILE A 189 1.31 -22.73 15.05
N ASP A 190 0.77 -22.89 16.25
CA ASP A 190 -0.66 -23.05 16.45
C ASP A 190 -1.44 -21.73 16.29
N GLY A 191 -0.73 -20.56 16.21
CA GLY A 191 -1.34 -19.25 16.03
C GLY A 191 -0.57 -18.28 15.15
N ASP A 192 0.58 -18.67 14.59
CA ASP A 192 1.39 -17.78 13.75
C ASP A 192 1.01 -17.89 12.27
N MET A 193 0.27 -16.91 11.77
CA MET A 193 -0.13 -16.80 10.36
C MET A 193 0.97 -16.28 9.44
N TRP A 194 2.03 -15.64 9.98
CA TRP A 194 3.06 -15.01 9.16
C TRP A 194 4.18 -15.95 8.77
N ASN A 195 4.70 -16.67 9.76
CA ASN A 195 5.90 -17.50 9.57
C ASN A 195 5.66 -18.98 9.91
N ALA A 196 4.41 -19.40 10.13
CA ALA A 196 4.05 -20.77 10.49
C ALA A 196 4.88 -21.33 11.66
N GLY A 197 5.18 -20.49 12.65
CA GLY A 197 5.94 -20.85 13.84
C GLY A 197 7.45 -20.95 13.65
N ASP A 198 7.99 -20.54 12.50
CA ASP A 198 9.43 -20.53 12.24
C ASP A 198 10.14 -19.45 13.06
N VAL A 199 10.69 -19.85 14.20
CA VAL A 199 11.43 -18.97 15.12
C VAL A 199 12.67 -18.33 14.45
N GLN A 200 13.29 -19.02 13.50
CA GLN A 200 14.46 -18.45 12.81
C GLN A 200 14.06 -17.28 11.91
N LYS A 201 12.92 -17.35 11.25
CA LYS A 201 12.37 -16.22 10.51
C LYS A 201 12.02 -15.05 11.43
N TRP A 202 11.44 -15.30 12.60
CA TRP A 202 11.17 -14.26 13.59
C TRP A 202 12.45 -13.59 14.11
N LEU A 203 13.52 -14.36 14.38
CA LEU A 203 14.82 -13.81 14.75
C LEU A 203 15.41 -12.92 13.65
N LYS A 204 15.35 -13.39 12.40
CA LYS A 204 15.80 -12.60 11.24
C LYS A 204 14.98 -11.31 11.09
N LEU A 205 13.66 -11.36 11.35
CA LEU A 205 12.80 -10.18 11.38
C LEU A 205 13.27 -9.18 12.44
N CYS A 206 13.52 -9.62 13.68
CA CYS A 206 14.00 -8.75 14.75
C CYS A 206 15.30 -8.02 14.37
N TYR A 207 16.29 -8.75 13.85
CA TYR A 207 17.57 -8.15 13.44
C TYR A 207 17.41 -7.21 12.24
N GLY A 208 16.58 -7.56 11.26
CA GLY A 208 16.31 -6.70 10.12
C GLY A 208 15.58 -5.42 10.50
N LEU A 209 14.59 -5.49 11.39
CA LEU A 209 13.92 -4.31 11.94
C LEU A 209 14.89 -3.42 12.72
N LYS A 210 15.78 -3.99 13.54
CA LYS A 210 16.82 -3.21 14.20
C LYS A 210 17.71 -2.50 13.21
N ALA A 211 18.15 -3.17 12.14
CA ALA A 211 18.95 -2.53 11.09
C ALA A 211 18.20 -1.37 10.41
N ARG A 212 16.93 -1.58 10.04
CA ARG A 212 16.04 -0.56 9.48
C ARG A 212 15.90 0.65 10.40
N TYR A 213 15.65 0.43 11.69
CA TYR A 213 15.40 1.50 12.65
C TYR A 213 16.68 2.26 13.01
N LEU A 214 17.81 1.58 13.23
CA LEU A 214 19.09 2.23 13.47
C LEU A 214 19.54 3.12 12.31
N LEU A 215 19.20 2.73 11.05
CA LEU A 215 19.49 3.56 9.89
C LEU A 215 18.72 4.89 9.89
N LYS A 216 17.53 4.96 10.50
CA LYS A 216 16.76 6.20 10.65
C LYS A 216 17.52 7.28 11.41
N LEU A 217 18.49 6.90 12.23
CA LEU A 217 19.38 7.82 12.96
C LEU A 217 20.50 8.42 12.10
N SER A 218 20.59 8.09 10.81
CA SER A 218 21.70 8.48 9.92
C SER A 218 21.94 9.99 9.77
N LYS A 219 21.03 10.86 10.24
CA LYS A 219 21.19 12.30 10.31
C LYS A 219 21.70 12.80 11.67
N LYS A 220 21.80 11.93 12.66
CA LYS A 220 22.25 12.23 14.03
C LYS A 220 23.64 11.62 14.23
N ALA A 221 24.67 12.41 13.96
CA ALA A 221 26.05 11.93 13.94
C ALA A 221 26.51 11.28 15.27
N ASP A 222 25.96 11.73 16.39
CA ASP A 222 26.23 11.23 17.73
C ASP A 222 25.56 9.88 18.05
N LEU A 223 24.52 9.52 17.28
CA LEU A 223 23.73 8.30 17.49
C LEU A 223 23.90 7.28 16.35
N PHE A 224 24.35 7.72 15.19
CA PHE A 224 24.49 6.86 14.04
C PHE A 224 25.70 5.92 14.19
N ASN A 225 25.42 4.63 14.29
CA ASN A 225 26.44 3.59 14.41
C ASN A 225 26.34 2.60 13.22
N PRO A 226 27.14 2.81 12.16
CA PRO A 226 27.09 1.95 10.98
C PRO A 226 27.54 0.52 11.26
N ASP A 227 28.44 0.29 12.22
CA ASP A 227 28.92 -1.06 12.55
C ASP A 227 27.84 -1.88 13.26
N ALA A 228 27.07 -1.26 14.16
CA ALA A 228 25.92 -1.92 14.77
C ALA A 228 24.83 -2.28 13.76
N ILE A 229 24.63 -1.45 12.72
CA ILE A 229 23.71 -1.77 11.62
C ILE A 229 24.24 -2.99 10.83
N LEU A 230 25.52 -3.00 10.48
CA LEU A 230 26.13 -4.12 9.74
C LEU A 230 26.09 -5.42 10.55
N GLU A 231 26.26 -5.35 11.87
CA GLU A 231 26.09 -6.52 12.74
C GLU A 231 24.65 -7.05 12.68
N CYS A 232 23.65 -6.19 12.81
CA CYS A 232 22.26 -6.59 12.67
C CYS A 232 22.00 -7.21 11.29
N LEU A 233 22.48 -6.58 10.21
CA LEU A 233 22.33 -7.08 8.84
C LEU A 233 22.97 -8.47 8.65
N SER A 234 24.02 -8.83 9.39
CA SER A 234 24.61 -10.15 9.31
C SER A 234 23.72 -11.29 9.83
N LYS A 235 22.71 -10.94 10.64
CA LYS A 235 21.75 -11.85 11.28
C LYS A 235 20.33 -11.69 10.73
N ALA A 236 20.09 -10.68 9.92
CA ALA A 236 18.84 -10.39 9.21
C ALA A 236 18.66 -11.36 8.01
N PRO A 237 17.58 -11.27 7.20
CA PRO A 237 17.43 -12.06 5.98
C PRO A 237 18.68 -12.03 5.10
N GLN A 238 19.15 -13.21 4.67
CA GLN A 238 20.34 -13.39 3.82
C GLN A 238 20.02 -13.89 2.41
N SER A 239 18.76 -14.22 2.15
CA SER A 239 18.26 -14.70 0.87
C SER A 239 16.74 -14.48 0.78
N ASN A 240 16.17 -14.64 -0.42
CA ASN A 240 14.73 -14.54 -0.60
C ASN A 240 13.92 -15.59 0.19
N SER A 241 14.51 -16.74 0.54
CA SER A 241 13.85 -17.72 1.41
C SER A 241 13.65 -17.23 2.85
N ASP A 242 14.38 -16.20 3.25
CA ASP A 242 14.31 -15.58 4.58
C ASP A 242 13.32 -14.41 4.63
N ASN A 243 12.77 -14.01 3.48
CA ASN A 243 11.80 -12.92 3.43
C ASN A 243 10.61 -13.19 4.34
N ILE A 244 10.16 -12.15 5.02
CA ILE A 244 8.92 -12.16 5.78
C ILE A 244 7.83 -11.61 4.86
N LEU A 245 7.17 -12.54 4.17
CA LEU A 245 6.10 -12.27 3.22
C LEU A 245 4.81 -12.90 3.77
N VAL A 246 3.78 -12.10 3.93
CA VAL A 246 2.47 -12.62 4.32
C VAL A 246 1.66 -12.91 3.07
N LYS A 247 1.27 -14.16 2.91
CA LYS A 247 0.50 -14.61 1.76
C LYS A 247 -0.87 -13.97 1.73
N CYS A 248 -1.23 -13.40 0.58
CA CYS A 248 -2.56 -12.87 0.31
C CYS A 248 -3.27 -13.72 -0.76
N TYR A 249 -4.58 -13.56 -0.88
CA TYR A 249 -5.45 -14.40 -1.69
C TYR A 249 -6.34 -13.56 -2.59
N ASN A 250 -6.85 -14.14 -3.69
CA ASN A 250 -7.74 -13.46 -4.63
C ASN A 250 -9.12 -13.19 -4.03
N SER A 251 -9.61 -14.13 -3.23
CA SER A 251 -10.91 -14.03 -2.58
C SER A 251 -10.94 -14.81 -1.26
N SER A 252 -11.92 -14.53 -0.43
CA SER A 252 -12.15 -15.26 0.82
C SER A 252 -12.47 -16.74 0.61
N SER A 253 -13.00 -17.12 -0.57
CA SER A 253 -13.28 -18.52 -0.92
C SER A 253 -12.04 -19.37 -1.18
N ASP A 254 -10.88 -18.73 -1.39
CA ASP A 254 -9.62 -19.43 -1.68
C ASP A 254 -8.97 -20.02 -0.42
N VAL A 255 -9.53 -19.74 0.74
CA VAL A 255 -9.03 -20.20 2.04
C VAL A 255 -10.13 -20.84 2.86
N THR A 256 -9.74 -21.81 3.67
CA THR A 256 -10.66 -22.53 4.58
C THR A 256 -10.62 -21.99 6.01
N ASP A 257 -9.56 -21.31 6.40
CA ASP A 257 -9.45 -20.70 7.71
C ASP A 257 -10.32 -19.44 7.79
N TYR A 258 -11.21 -19.40 8.78
CA TYR A 258 -12.14 -18.29 8.98
C TYR A 258 -11.45 -16.93 9.13
N LEU A 259 -10.33 -16.86 9.84
CA LEU A 259 -9.58 -15.62 10.01
C LEU A 259 -8.97 -15.13 8.69
N LEU A 260 -8.53 -16.06 7.85
CA LEU A 260 -7.96 -15.77 6.55
C LEU A 260 -9.03 -15.46 5.48
N GLN A 261 -10.29 -15.84 5.72
CA GLN A 261 -11.42 -15.52 4.85
C GLN A 261 -11.88 -14.08 4.97
N ASP A 262 -11.49 -13.40 6.03
CA ASP A 262 -11.82 -11.99 6.18
C ASP A 262 -11.18 -11.17 5.04
N PRO A 263 -11.93 -10.22 4.43
CA PRO A 263 -11.45 -9.37 3.35
C PRO A 263 -10.08 -8.71 3.59
N VAL A 264 -9.71 -8.47 4.84
CA VAL A 264 -8.42 -7.89 5.21
C VAL A 264 -7.22 -8.72 4.72
N MET A 265 -7.38 -10.03 4.57
CA MET A 265 -6.30 -10.90 4.10
C MET A 265 -6.19 -10.98 2.57
N THR A 266 -7.03 -10.28 1.85
CA THR A 266 -6.86 -10.06 0.42
C THR A 266 -6.16 -8.73 0.20
N ASN A 267 -5.06 -8.71 -0.54
CA ASN A 267 -4.25 -7.51 -0.74
C ASN A 267 -5.09 -6.34 -1.30
N SER A 268 -6.00 -6.61 -2.23
CA SER A 268 -6.88 -5.60 -2.81
C SER A 268 -7.81 -4.91 -1.80
N ASN A 269 -8.16 -5.54 -0.70
CA ASN A 269 -9.15 -4.98 0.20
C ASN A 269 -8.63 -3.80 1.01
N TRP A 270 -7.42 -3.86 1.52
CA TRP A 270 -6.85 -2.71 2.23
C TRP A 270 -6.28 -1.66 1.28
N ASN A 271 -5.97 -2.03 0.05
CA ASN A 271 -5.54 -1.10 -0.99
C ASN A 271 -6.72 -0.37 -1.63
N VAL A 272 -7.63 -1.12 -2.25
CA VAL A 272 -8.72 -0.57 -3.06
C VAL A 272 -9.81 0.00 -2.18
N ALA A 273 -10.16 -0.65 -1.07
CA ALA A 273 -11.19 -0.15 -0.16
C ALA A 273 -10.78 1.18 0.51
N ALA A 274 -9.50 1.37 0.82
CA ALA A 274 -9.01 2.60 1.43
C ALA A 274 -9.03 3.80 0.46
N TYR A 275 -8.92 3.57 -0.85
CA TYR A 275 -8.76 4.63 -1.85
C TYR A 275 -9.70 4.50 -3.04
N GLY A 276 -10.47 3.43 -3.08
CA GLY A 276 -11.22 3.11 -4.26
C GLY A 276 -10.28 2.94 -5.46
N SER A 277 -10.87 2.94 -6.59
CA SER A 277 -10.24 2.73 -7.88
C SER A 277 -9.59 3.99 -8.49
N ASN A 278 -9.07 4.88 -7.68
CA ASN A 278 -8.63 6.22 -8.13
C ASN A 278 -7.12 6.48 -8.11
N GLN A 279 -6.30 5.48 -7.78
CA GLN A 279 -4.86 5.61 -7.87
C GLN A 279 -4.37 5.44 -9.30
N ARG A 280 -3.41 6.25 -9.66
CA ARG A 280 -2.73 6.25 -10.94
C ARG A 280 -1.25 6.14 -10.69
N LEU A 281 -0.55 5.34 -11.48
CA LEU A 281 0.90 5.32 -11.44
C LEU A 281 1.43 6.72 -11.79
N SER A 282 2.40 7.22 -11.01
CA SER A 282 3.02 8.50 -11.33
C SER A 282 3.97 8.39 -12.52
N LYS A 283 4.12 9.51 -13.24
CA LYS A 283 5.12 9.62 -14.29
C LYS A 283 6.54 9.51 -13.72
N TYR A 284 6.78 10.02 -12.52
CA TYR A 284 8.08 9.90 -11.85
C TYR A 284 8.52 8.45 -11.66
N TYR A 285 7.61 7.59 -11.18
CA TYR A 285 7.90 6.17 -11.00
C TYR A 285 8.09 5.44 -12.34
N TYR A 286 7.25 5.77 -13.34
CA TYR A 286 7.38 5.26 -14.70
C TYR A 286 8.71 5.64 -15.35
N ASP A 287 9.11 6.90 -15.23
CA ASP A 287 10.37 7.39 -15.83
C ASP A 287 11.60 6.69 -15.22
N LEU A 288 11.58 6.36 -13.94
CA LEU A 288 12.63 5.56 -13.32
C LEU A 288 12.70 4.12 -13.86
N LEU A 289 11.56 3.51 -14.19
CA LEU A 289 11.50 2.18 -14.80
C LEU A 289 11.94 2.17 -16.28
N THR A 290 11.91 3.31 -16.95
CA THR A 290 12.19 3.38 -18.39
C THR A 290 13.48 4.11 -18.74
N ASN A 291 14.01 4.89 -17.81
CA ASN A 291 15.18 5.75 -18.06
C ASN A 291 16.05 5.97 -16.81
N MET A 292 16.25 4.91 -16.00
CA MET A 292 17.16 4.99 -14.83
C MET A 292 18.54 5.51 -15.26
N ARG A 293 19.10 6.46 -14.52
CA ARG A 293 20.39 7.11 -14.80
C ARG A 293 20.47 7.82 -16.17
N GLY A 294 19.35 8.05 -16.87
CA GLY A 294 19.35 8.59 -18.22
C GLY A 294 19.80 7.60 -19.29
N ALA A 295 19.88 6.31 -18.99
CA ALA A 295 20.39 5.28 -19.88
C ALA A 295 19.44 4.92 -21.03
N GLY A 296 18.15 5.29 -20.96
CA GLY A 296 17.14 4.90 -21.95
C GLY A 296 16.87 3.39 -21.99
N THR A 297 17.39 2.63 -21.02
CA THR A 297 17.19 1.19 -20.91
C THR A 297 15.95 0.90 -20.06
N VAL A 298 15.03 0.12 -20.60
CA VAL A 298 13.80 -0.26 -19.90
C VAL A 298 14.11 -1.36 -18.89
N ASP A 299 13.65 -1.16 -17.66
CA ASP A 299 13.74 -2.15 -16.59
C ASP A 299 12.79 -3.33 -16.89
N PRO A 300 13.24 -4.60 -16.80
CA PRO A 300 12.39 -5.75 -17.08
C PRO A 300 11.18 -5.85 -16.14
N ARG A 301 11.24 -5.24 -14.95
CA ARG A 301 10.11 -5.15 -14.00
C ARG A 301 9.00 -4.23 -14.51
N MET A 302 9.27 -3.36 -15.49
CA MET A 302 8.34 -2.34 -15.98
C MET A 302 7.01 -2.95 -16.42
N THR A 303 7.02 -4.00 -17.25
CA THR A 303 5.79 -4.64 -17.73
C THR A 303 4.99 -5.35 -16.65
N LYS A 304 5.61 -5.64 -15.50
CA LYS A 304 4.97 -6.29 -14.35
C LYS A 304 4.35 -5.29 -13.38
N ILE A 305 4.90 -4.08 -13.33
CA ILE A 305 4.50 -3.02 -12.41
C ILE A 305 3.54 -2.04 -13.08
N VAL A 306 3.85 -1.58 -14.29
CA VAL A 306 3.08 -0.55 -15.00
C VAL A 306 1.85 -1.18 -15.65
N PRO A 307 0.63 -0.71 -15.34
CA PRO A 307 -0.58 -1.26 -15.91
C PRO A 307 -0.69 -0.98 -17.41
N ALA A 308 -1.34 -1.90 -18.11
CA ALA A 308 -1.74 -1.73 -19.50
C ALA A 308 -3.23 -2.06 -19.65
N ALA A 309 -3.85 -1.50 -20.67
CA ALA A 309 -5.23 -1.76 -21.04
C ALA A 309 -5.33 -2.26 -22.47
N MET A 310 -6.33 -3.07 -22.74
CA MET A 310 -6.64 -3.49 -24.10
C MET A 310 -7.14 -2.33 -24.94
N CYS A 311 -6.70 -2.25 -26.16
CA CYS A 311 -7.20 -1.31 -27.16
C CYS A 311 -7.37 -2.00 -28.51
N ASN A 312 -7.99 -1.31 -29.48
CA ASN A 312 -8.18 -1.79 -30.85
C ASN A 312 -8.82 -3.18 -30.91
N ILE A 313 -9.80 -3.46 -30.01
CA ILE A 313 -10.46 -4.76 -29.95
C ILE A 313 -11.28 -4.98 -31.21
N LYS A 314 -11.00 -6.08 -31.92
CA LYS A 314 -11.81 -6.58 -33.01
C LYS A 314 -12.63 -7.76 -32.53
N LEU A 315 -13.89 -7.77 -32.94
CA LEU A 315 -14.83 -8.82 -32.61
C LEU A 315 -15.09 -9.65 -33.86
N ASN A 316 -15.30 -10.96 -33.68
CA ASN A 316 -15.79 -11.83 -34.74
C ASN A 316 -17.32 -11.71 -34.90
N ALA A 317 -17.88 -12.42 -35.86
CA ALA A 317 -19.32 -12.42 -36.14
C ALA A 317 -20.18 -12.89 -34.94
N ASP A 318 -19.61 -13.69 -34.05
CA ASP A 318 -20.27 -14.19 -32.83
C ASP A 318 -20.14 -13.20 -31.65
N GLY A 319 -19.51 -12.04 -31.86
CA GLY A 319 -19.30 -11.03 -30.81
C GLY A 319 -18.20 -11.36 -29.85
N LYS A 320 -17.33 -12.30 -30.17
CA LYS A 320 -16.18 -12.64 -29.35
C LYS A 320 -14.95 -11.88 -29.81
N VAL A 321 -14.05 -11.57 -28.86
CA VAL A 321 -12.77 -10.91 -29.17
C VAL A 321 -11.97 -11.78 -30.15
N GLN A 322 -11.65 -11.21 -31.29
CA GLN A 322 -10.83 -11.82 -32.33
C GLN A 322 -9.36 -11.40 -32.18
N SER A 323 -9.12 -10.11 -31.97
CA SER A 323 -7.79 -9.57 -31.77
C SER A 323 -7.87 -8.26 -30.97
N TYR A 324 -6.77 -7.89 -30.37
CA TYR A 324 -6.62 -6.63 -29.62
C TYR A 324 -5.15 -6.26 -29.49
N ASP A 325 -4.89 -5.01 -29.14
CA ASP A 325 -3.58 -4.50 -28.79
C ASP A 325 -3.55 -4.14 -27.30
N TRP A 326 -2.34 -4.05 -26.73
CA TRP A 326 -2.13 -3.52 -25.40
C TRP A 326 -1.57 -2.10 -25.46
N LEU A 327 -2.19 -1.19 -24.71
CA LEU A 327 -1.68 0.16 -24.50
C LEU A 327 -1.18 0.30 -23.06
N ARG A 328 0.13 0.45 -22.89
CA ARG A 328 0.78 0.61 -21.60
C ARG A 328 0.65 2.04 -21.08
N SER A 329 0.37 2.21 -19.78
CA SER A 329 0.42 3.51 -19.13
C SER A 329 1.81 4.12 -19.23
N VAL A 330 1.86 5.45 -19.31
CA VAL A 330 3.10 6.25 -19.22
C VAL A 330 3.19 7.04 -17.92
N GLY A 331 2.31 6.73 -16.97
CA GLY A 331 2.19 7.44 -15.71
C GLY A 331 1.54 8.81 -15.84
N VAL A 332 1.14 9.38 -14.72
CA VAL A 332 0.48 10.68 -14.62
C VAL A 332 1.42 11.69 -14.00
N ASP A 333 1.59 12.83 -14.68
CA ASP A 333 2.26 13.99 -14.11
C ASP A 333 1.28 14.76 -13.22
N PHE A 334 1.49 14.73 -11.91
CA PHE A 334 0.57 15.32 -10.95
C PHE A 334 0.90 16.76 -10.56
N TYR A 335 1.88 17.38 -11.21
CA TYR A 335 2.16 18.81 -11.07
C TYR A 335 1.87 19.63 -12.35
N GLY A 336 1.79 19.02 -13.50
CA GLY A 336 1.53 19.68 -14.77
C GLY A 336 0.07 20.11 -14.96
N GLU A 337 -0.21 20.89 -16.01
CA GLU A 337 -1.57 21.29 -16.41
C GLU A 337 -2.47 20.08 -16.66
N SER A 338 -1.89 18.95 -17.04
CA SER A 338 -2.60 17.70 -17.29
C SER A 338 -2.32 16.64 -16.23
N ALA A 339 -2.38 17.00 -14.96
CA ALA A 339 -2.29 16.06 -13.86
C ALA A 339 -3.31 14.87 -13.94
N ARG A 340 -4.14 14.88 -14.93
CA ARG A 340 -5.16 13.85 -15.18
C ARG A 340 -4.75 12.87 -16.25
N LEU A 341 -4.20 13.36 -17.37
CA LEU A 341 -3.96 12.54 -18.53
C LEU A 341 -2.72 13.01 -19.29
N THR A 342 -1.72 12.17 -19.40
CA THR A 342 -0.47 12.49 -20.09
C THR A 342 -0.33 11.78 -21.44
N ALA A 343 -1.05 10.70 -21.66
CA ALA A 343 -1.05 10.00 -22.92
C ALA A 343 -2.35 10.24 -23.69
N GLY A 344 -2.22 10.55 -24.96
CA GLY A 344 -3.30 10.45 -25.92
C GLY A 344 -3.37 9.02 -26.44
N GLY A 345 -4.53 8.59 -26.85
CA GLY A 345 -4.71 7.29 -27.45
C GLY A 345 -6.19 6.90 -27.48
N GLU A 346 -6.45 5.77 -28.07
CA GLU A 346 -7.76 5.19 -28.15
C GLU A 346 -7.76 3.84 -27.46
N LEU A 347 -8.78 3.59 -26.69
CA LEU A 347 -8.90 2.43 -25.85
C LEU A 347 -10.26 1.78 -26.08
N SER A 348 -10.25 0.51 -26.40
CA SER A 348 -11.47 -0.26 -26.47
C SER A 348 -11.72 -0.93 -25.14
N ILE A 349 -12.77 -0.57 -24.46
CA ILE A 349 -12.92 -0.82 -23.04
C ILE A 349 -14.20 -1.46 -22.61
N GLN A 350 -15.15 -1.64 -23.49
CA GLN A 350 -16.43 -2.29 -23.16
C GLN A 350 -16.87 -3.26 -24.21
N SER A 351 -17.59 -4.27 -23.77
CA SER A 351 -18.34 -5.14 -24.65
C SER A 351 -19.32 -4.32 -25.47
N PRO A 352 -19.32 -4.43 -26.77
CA PRO A 352 -20.40 -3.89 -27.56
C PRO A 352 -21.70 -4.58 -27.17
N VAL A 353 -22.77 -3.82 -27.16
CA VAL A 353 -24.11 -4.39 -27.14
C VAL A 353 -24.45 -4.83 -28.58
N TYR A 354 -25.02 -6.00 -28.75
CA TYR A 354 -25.44 -6.47 -30.05
C TYR A 354 -26.92 -6.19 -30.27
N ALA A 355 -27.24 -5.64 -31.41
CA ALA A 355 -28.62 -5.33 -31.77
C ALA A 355 -29.43 -6.64 -31.88
N ASP A 356 -30.47 -6.78 -31.07
CA ASP A 356 -31.42 -7.90 -31.08
C ASP A 356 -32.41 -7.86 -32.26
N ALA A 357 -32.59 -6.65 -32.82
CA ALA A 357 -33.33 -6.34 -34.03
C ALA A 357 -32.64 -5.18 -34.75
N ASP A 358 -33.08 -4.81 -35.94
CA ASP A 358 -32.66 -3.56 -36.59
C ASP A 358 -32.99 -2.41 -35.68
N LYS A 359 -32.00 -1.56 -35.38
CA LYS A 359 -32.08 -0.54 -34.33
C LYS A 359 -31.49 0.78 -34.78
N ASP A 360 -32.22 1.86 -34.57
CA ASP A 360 -31.74 3.22 -34.75
C ASP A 360 -31.29 3.81 -33.41
N ILE A 361 -30.02 4.23 -33.34
CA ILE A 361 -29.43 4.88 -32.19
C ILE A 361 -29.14 6.34 -32.53
N SER A 362 -29.67 7.25 -31.72
CA SER A 362 -29.47 8.69 -31.89
C SER A 362 -28.32 9.16 -31.00
N TYR A 363 -27.32 9.77 -31.59
CA TYR A 363 -26.16 10.38 -30.90
C TYR A 363 -26.30 11.90 -30.97
N GLU A 364 -26.41 12.59 -29.85
CA GLU A 364 -26.47 14.04 -29.80
C GLU A 364 -25.07 14.61 -29.62
N ILE A 365 -24.58 15.35 -30.64
CA ILE A 365 -23.21 15.89 -30.67
C ILE A 365 -23.32 17.37 -31.05
N ALA A 366 -23.31 18.25 -30.06
CA ALA A 366 -23.45 19.70 -30.24
C ALA A 366 -22.28 20.32 -31.02
N ASP A 367 -21.05 19.84 -30.77
CA ASP A 367 -19.85 20.30 -31.46
C ASP A 367 -19.80 19.77 -32.90
N ALA A 368 -19.73 20.68 -33.86
CA ALA A 368 -19.73 20.34 -35.28
C ALA A 368 -18.49 19.58 -35.73
N SER A 369 -17.31 19.86 -35.14
CA SER A 369 -16.07 19.17 -35.48
C SER A 369 -16.11 17.74 -35.00
N LYS A 370 -16.51 17.52 -33.73
CA LYS A 370 -16.69 16.17 -33.16
C LYS A 370 -17.77 15.38 -33.88
N ARG A 371 -18.84 16.04 -34.30
CA ARG A 371 -19.89 15.41 -35.08
C ARG A 371 -19.38 14.92 -36.44
N ASN A 372 -18.57 15.71 -37.13
CA ASN A 372 -17.95 15.31 -38.39
C ASN A 372 -16.93 14.18 -38.19
N GLU A 373 -16.16 14.20 -37.11
CA GLU A 373 -15.28 13.09 -36.74
C GLU A 373 -16.05 11.79 -36.50
N PHE A 374 -17.14 11.87 -35.74
CA PHE A 374 -18.01 10.74 -35.48
C PHE A 374 -18.60 10.18 -36.79
N ILE A 375 -19.13 11.04 -37.65
CA ILE A 375 -19.66 10.66 -38.96
C ILE A 375 -18.58 9.98 -39.82
N ALA A 376 -17.37 10.53 -39.84
CA ALA A 376 -16.25 9.95 -40.58
C ALA A 376 -15.84 8.57 -40.05
N SER A 377 -16.07 8.29 -38.78
CA SER A 377 -15.81 6.99 -38.16
C SER A 377 -16.83 5.92 -38.54
N LEU A 378 -18.02 6.30 -39.00
CA LEU A 378 -19.13 5.40 -39.32
C LEU A 378 -18.96 4.65 -40.65
N LYS A 379 -17.77 4.42 -41.13
CA LYS A 379 -17.43 3.83 -42.42
C LYS A 379 -18.41 2.71 -42.85
N GLY A 380 -19.23 2.95 -43.86
CA GLY A 380 -20.16 1.99 -44.41
C GLY A 380 -21.44 1.74 -43.58
N LYS A 381 -21.62 2.41 -42.45
CA LYS A 381 -22.87 2.35 -41.68
C LYS A 381 -23.91 3.32 -42.25
N LYS A 382 -25.18 2.91 -42.21
CA LYS A 382 -26.30 3.77 -42.60
C LYS A 382 -26.60 4.76 -41.48
N TYR A 383 -26.61 6.05 -41.80
CA TYR A 383 -26.93 7.11 -40.84
C TYR A 383 -27.72 8.25 -41.51
N THR A 384 -28.40 9.02 -40.66
CA THR A 384 -29.01 10.31 -41.02
C THR A 384 -28.57 11.37 -40.00
N VAL A 385 -28.56 12.64 -40.42
CA VAL A 385 -28.22 13.78 -39.56
C VAL A 385 -29.44 14.69 -39.45
N ASP A 386 -29.84 14.97 -38.21
CA ASP A 386 -30.92 15.89 -37.89
C ASP A 386 -30.43 16.91 -36.84
N GLY A 387 -30.05 18.09 -37.29
CA GLY A 387 -29.42 19.12 -36.47
C GLY A 387 -28.15 18.64 -35.80
N ASN A 388 -28.16 18.55 -34.48
CA ASN A 388 -27.04 18.06 -33.67
C ASN A 388 -27.06 16.53 -33.46
N LYS A 389 -28.05 15.82 -34.02
CA LYS A 389 -28.19 14.40 -33.84
C LYS A 389 -27.69 13.64 -35.07
N VAL A 390 -26.94 12.59 -34.83
CA VAL A 390 -26.57 11.59 -35.83
C VAL A 390 -27.30 10.30 -35.47
N ILE A 391 -28.19 9.87 -36.32
CA ILE A 391 -29.00 8.65 -36.15
C ILE A 391 -28.36 7.56 -37.01
N VAL A 392 -27.84 6.52 -36.35
CA VAL A 392 -27.16 5.41 -36.99
C VAL A 392 -28.04 4.17 -36.93
N THR A 393 -28.27 3.54 -38.07
CA THR A 393 -29.03 2.28 -38.17
C THR A 393 -28.10 1.11 -38.01
N TYR A 394 -28.34 0.28 -37.00
CA TYR A 394 -27.61 -0.95 -36.71
C TYR A 394 -28.47 -2.15 -37.09
N PRO A 395 -28.05 -2.98 -38.06
CA PRO A 395 -28.72 -4.22 -38.37
C PRO A 395 -28.70 -5.20 -37.20
N LYS A 396 -29.68 -6.08 -37.12
CA LYS A 396 -29.69 -7.18 -36.17
C LYS A 396 -28.35 -7.93 -36.15
N GLY A 397 -27.81 -8.20 -34.96
CA GLY A 397 -26.55 -8.88 -34.73
C GLY A 397 -25.31 -8.02 -34.94
N SER A 398 -25.45 -6.73 -35.26
CA SER A 398 -24.30 -5.83 -35.33
C SER A 398 -23.96 -5.22 -33.96
N PRO A 399 -22.67 -5.02 -33.69
CA PRO A 399 -22.26 -4.36 -32.44
C PRO A 399 -22.60 -2.86 -32.51
N TYR A 400 -23.04 -2.32 -31.38
CA TYR A 400 -23.25 -0.89 -31.21
C TYR A 400 -22.88 -0.44 -29.78
N VAL A 401 -22.67 0.85 -29.59
CA VAL A 401 -22.55 1.49 -28.28
C VAL A 401 -23.52 2.66 -28.22
N ASN A 402 -24.12 2.84 -27.07
CA ASN A 402 -25.12 3.88 -26.84
C ASN A 402 -24.48 5.18 -26.31
N SER A 403 -23.37 5.60 -26.90
CA SER A 403 -22.64 6.78 -26.48
C SER A 403 -21.81 7.36 -27.62
N THR A 404 -21.69 8.69 -27.65
CA THR A 404 -20.80 9.42 -28.58
C THR A 404 -19.32 9.36 -28.20
N ASN A 405 -19.02 8.73 -27.05
CA ASN A 405 -17.66 8.57 -26.58
C ASN A 405 -16.93 7.42 -27.25
N TYR A 406 -17.67 6.59 -27.99
CA TYR A 406 -17.13 5.43 -28.67
C TYR A 406 -17.02 5.70 -30.16
N ILE A 407 -15.94 5.25 -30.75
CA ILE A 407 -15.66 5.38 -32.17
C ILE A 407 -15.71 4.00 -32.81
N TYR A 408 -16.47 3.89 -33.92
CA TYR A 408 -16.54 2.68 -34.68
C TYR A 408 -15.58 2.72 -35.85
N ALA A 409 -14.85 1.62 -36.05
CA ALA A 409 -14.05 1.37 -37.26
C ALA A 409 -14.26 -0.08 -37.72
N GLY A 410 -15.32 -0.30 -38.48
CA GLY A 410 -15.72 -1.66 -38.86
C GLY A 410 -16.17 -2.47 -37.66
N ASP A 411 -15.49 -3.58 -37.38
CA ASP A 411 -15.73 -4.44 -36.20
C ASP A 411 -14.94 -4.03 -34.97
N THR A 412 -14.20 -2.93 -35.06
CA THR A 412 -13.40 -2.41 -33.94
C THR A 412 -14.17 -1.31 -33.22
N ILE A 413 -14.21 -1.41 -31.91
CA ILE A 413 -14.76 -0.39 -31.01
C ILE A 413 -13.62 0.10 -30.15
N TYR A 414 -13.40 1.40 -30.11
CA TYR A 414 -12.42 2.00 -29.25
C TYR A 414 -12.90 3.33 -28.69
N VAL A 415 -12.27 3.77 -27.66
CA VAL A 415 -12.67 4.93 -26.88
C VAL A 415 -11.60 5.97 -26.95
N ASN A 416 -12.00 7.20 -27.21
CA ASN A 416 -11.08 8.32 -27.16
C ASN A 416 -10.75 8.67 -25.70
N LEU A 417 -9.50 8.51 -25.30
CA LEU A 417 -9.03 8.74 -23.95
C LEU A 417 -9.14 10.19 -23.47
N ARG A 418 -9.36 11.12 -24.38
CA ARG A 418 -9.58 12.54 -24.06
C ARG A 418 -11.00 12.82 -23.56
N ASN A 419 -11.87 11.84 -23.60
CA ASN A 419 -13.26 11.99 -23.20
C ASN A 419 -13.55 11.20 -21.91
N ASN A 420 -13.77 11.89 -20.82
CA ASN A 420 -13.95 11.34 -19.48
C ASN A 420 -15.08 10.32 -19.37
N SER A 421 -16.15 10.52 -20.11
CA SER A 421 -17.31 9.66 -20.01
C SER A 421 -17.13 8.31 -20.69
N CYS A 422 -16.08 8.16 -21.50
CA CYS A 422 -15.78 6.93 -22.19
C CYS A 422 -15.51 5.76 -21.27
N LEU A 423 -14.93 6.03 -20.12
CA LEU A 423 -14.39 5.02 -19.23
C LEU A 423 -15.30 4.69 -18.05
N THR A 424 -16.49 5.28 -18.00
CA THR A 424 -17.42 5.17 -16.86
C THR A 424 -17.89 3.74 -16.61
N GLY A 425 -17.94 2.90 -17.60
CA GLY A 425 -18.37 1.49 -17.45
C GLY A 425 -17.31 0.53 -16.95
N MET A 426 -16.07 0.99 -16.76
CA MET A 426 -14.92 0.15 -16.38
C MET A 426 -14.58 0.15 -14.89
N GLY A 427 -15.55 0.39 -14.06
CA GLY A 427 -15.34 0.58 -12.62
C GLY A 427 -14.67 1.91 -12.35
N GLY A 428 -14.74 2.83 -13.30
CA GLY A 428 -13.85 3.86 -13.37
C GLY A 428 -14.28 5.27 -13.31
N GLN A 429 -13.27 6.07 -13.45
CA GLN A 429 -13.31 7.51 -13.31
C GLN A 429 -12.98 8.19 -14.65
N GLY A 430 -13.56 7.70 -15.71
CA GLY A 430 -13.41 8.31 -17.03
C GLY A 430 -12.03 8.06 -17.65
N GLU A 431 -11.48 9.04 -18.35
CA GLU A 431 -10.22 8.93 -19.09
C GLU A 431 -9.02 8.46 -18.27
N MET A 432 -9.20 8.30 -16.96
CA MET A 432 -8.11 7.97 -16.06
C MET A 432 -7.90 6.47 -15.88
N ASP A 433 -8.79 5.62 -16.37
CA ASP A 433 -8.77 4.19 -16.07
C ASP A 433 -7.54 3.47 -16.62
N MET A 434 -7.04 3.85 -17.77
CA MET A 434 -5.82 3.24 -18.29
C MET A 434 -4.56 3.52 -17.47
N TYR A 435 -4.63 4.48 -16.55
CA TYR A 435 -3.52 4.83 -15.66
C TYR A 435 -3.64 4.17 -14.29
N TRP A 436 -4.69 3.37 -14.09
CA TRP A 436 -4.90 2.75 -12.79
C TRP A 436 -3.84 1.70 -12.51
N TYR A 437 -3.34 1.81 -11.31
CA TYR A 437 -2.38 0.89 -10.78
C TYR A 437 -3.05 -0.40 -10.28
N PHE A 438 -4.35 -0.32 -9.97
CA PHE A 438 -5.08 -1.35 -9.27
C PHE A 438 -6.11 -2.09 -10.08
N GLN A 439 -6.16 -1.99 -11.35
CA GLN A 439 -7.16 -2.82 -11.99
C GLN A 439 -6.80 -4.28 -11.82
N THR A 440 -7.42 -4.83 -10.80
CA THR A 440 -7.45 -6.24 -10.57
C THR A 440 -8.43 -6.84 -11.55
N THR A 441 -7.92 -7.66 -12.45
CA THR A 441 -8.64 -8.86 -12.85
C THR A 441 -10.14 -8.73 -13.15
N ALA A 442 -10.61 -7.72 -13.79
CA ALA A 442 -11.72 -8.05 -14.66
C ALA A 442 -11.13 -9.11 -15.61
N ALA A 443 -11.49 -10.36 -15.39
CA ALA A 443 -11.31 -11.37 -16.40
C ALA A 443 -11.77 -10.72 -17.69
N VAL A 444 -10.93 -10.68 -18.69
CA VAL A 444 -11.33 -10.18 -19.99
C VAL A 444 -12.38 -11.17 -20.48
N SER A 445 -13.61 -10.98 -20.06
CA SER A 445 -14.74 -11.60 -20.70
C SER A 445 -14.82 -11.01 -22.10
N ALA A 446 -15.30 -11.77 -23.06
CA ALA A 446 -15.46 -11.32 -24.42
C ALA A 446 -16.07 -9.91 -24.45
N GLY A 447 -15.24 -8.92 -24.79
CA GLY A 447 -15.62 -7.53 -24.91
C GLY A 447 -15.52 -6.67 -23.63
N ALA A 448 -15.10 -7.17 -22.48
CA ALA A 448 -14.75 -6.35 -21.35
C ALA A 448 -13.25 -6.05 -21.37
N VAL A 449 -12.87 -4.83 -21.12
CA VAL A 449 -11.48 -4.43 -21.03
C VAL A 449 -11.05 -4.50 -19.58
N GLY A 450 -10.02 -5.28 -19.30
CA GLY A 450 -9.35 -5.31 -18.02
C GLY A 450 -7.98 -4.65 -18.11
N SER A 451 -7.59 -3.92 -17.11
CA SER A 451 -6.21 -3.51 -16.95
C SER A 451 -5.39 -4.67 -16.39
N THR A 452 -4.12 -4.72 -16.72
CA THR A 452 -3.23 -5.80 -16.28
C THR A 452 -2.90 -5.73 -14.80
N GLY A 453 -3.20 -4.63 -14.11
CA GLY A 453 -2.90 -4.41 -12.71
C GLY A 453 -1.41 -4.56 -12.36
N SER A 454 -0.99 -3.99 -11.26
CA SER A 454 0.40 -4.03 -10.84
C SER A 454 0.77 -5.28 -10.05
N PHE A 455 2.01 -5.74 -10.22
CA PHE A 455 2.58 -6.83 -9.43
C PHE A 455 2.40 -6.64 -7.92
N GLN A 456 2.66 -5.42 -7.41
CA GLN A 456 2.70 -5.15 -5.97
C GLN A 456 1.34 -5.09 -5.28
N ILE A 457 0.25 -4.96 -6.03
CA ILE A 457 -1.08 -4.63 -5.48
C ILE A 457 -2.22 -5.49 -6.01
N ARG A 458 -1.91 -6.57 -6.71
CA ARG A 458 -2.92 -7.58 -7.02
C ARG A 458 -3.46 -8.20 -5.73
N PRO A 459 -4.70 -8.71 -5.71
CA PRO A 459 -5.28 -9.33 -4.53
C PRO A 459 -4.39 -10.40 -3.90
N ASN A 460 -3.73 -11.19 -4.72
CA ASN A 460 -2.84 -12.28 -4.33
C ASN A 460 -1.35 -11.91 -4.36
N SER A 461 -1.02 -10.63 -4.40
CA SER A 461 0.35 -10.18 -4.13
C SER A 461 0.65 -10.29 -2.66
N ASP A 462 1.82 -10.81 -2.32
CA ASP A 462 2.20 -10.97 -0.92
C ASP A 462 2.43 -9.61 -0.25
N PHE A 463 2.12 -9.53 1.04
CA PHE A 463 2.42 -8.35 1.83
C PHE A 463 3.87 -8.46 2.35
N GLU A 464 4.69 -7.51 1.96
CA GLU A 464 6.11 -7.48 2.32
C GLU A 464 6.31 -6.79 3.68
N VAL A 465 6.67 -7.57 4.70
CA VAL A 465 7.00 -7.04 6.04
C VAL A 465 8.47 -6.64 6.11
N LEU A 466 9.34 -7.56 5.71
CA LEU A 466 10.78 -7.37 5.65
C LEU A 466 11.39 -8.27 4.58
N THR A 467 12.26 -7.73 3.75
CA THR A 467 12.81 -8.46 2.60
C THR A 467 14.32 -8.40 2.53
N TYR A 468 14.93 -9.40 1.89
CA TYR A 468 16.37 -9.44 1.69
C TYR A 468 16.85 -8.31 0.77
N HIS A 469 16.08 -7.94 -0.24
CA HIS A 469 16.46 -6.80 -1.09
C HIS A 469 16.55 -5.49 -0.31
N GLU A 470 15.66 -5.26 0.66
CA GLU A 470 15.77 -4.10 1.54
C GLU A 470 17.05 -4.16 2.37
N MET A 471 17.40 -5.33 2.93
CA MET A 471 18.64 -5.51 3.68
C MET A 471 19.87 -5.21 2.82
N CYS A 472 19.87 -5.60 1.55
CA CYS A 472 20.94 -5.30 0.60
C CYS A 472 21.07 -3.79 0.36
N PHE A 473 19.97 -3.07 0.17
CA PHE A 473 20.02 -1.62 -0.02
C PHE A 473 20.41 -0.86 1.26
N ILE A 474 19.96 -1.30 2.44
CA ILE A 474 20.44 -0.75 3.72
C ILE A 474 21.95 -0.96 3.84
N LYS A 475 22.45 -2.16 3.53
CA LYS A 475 23.87 -2.49 3.54
C LYS A 475 24.67 -1.62 2.56
N SER A 476 24.13 -1.40 1.35
CA SER A 476 24.74 -0.52 0.35
C SER A 476 24.85 0.92 0.84
N GLU A 477 23.77 1.48 1.40
CA GLU A 477 23.78 2.82 1.99
C GLU A 477 24.80 2.95 3.12
N VAL A 478 24.85 1.97 4.02
CA VAL A 478 25.79 1.97 5.16
C VAL A 478 27.24 1.95 4.68
N TYR A 479 27.58 1.09 3.70
CA TYR A 479 28.93 1.08 3.13
C TYR A 479 29.26 2.37 2.38
N MET A 480 28.30 2.94 1.66
CA MET A 480 28.49 4.25 1.01
C MET A 480 28.81 5.36 2.04
N ARG A 481 28.12 5.37 3.19
CA ARG A 481 28.37 6.30 4.30
C ARG A 481 29.73 6.08 4.97
N LYS A 482 30.21 4.84 4.97
CA LYS A 482 31.57 4.48 5.46
C LYS A 482 32.67 4.78 4.43
N GLY A 483 32.32 5.15 3.19
CA GLY A 483 33.27 5.35 2.10
C GLY A 483 33.76 4.07 1.42
N ASP A 484 33.23 2.90 1.78
CA ASP A 484 33.56 1.60 1.15
C ASP A 484 32.67 1.39 -0.09
N LYS A 485 33.02 2.07 -1.17
CA LYS A 485 32.24 2.05 -2.41
C LYS A 485 32.22 0.68 -3.09
N THR A 486 33.27 -0.13 -2.93
CA THR A 486 33.33 -1.49 -3.48
C THR A 486 32.23 -2.38 -2.88
N LYS A 487 32.13 -2.39 -1.54
CA LYS A 487 31.07 -3.14 -0.86
C LYS A 487 29.69 -2.53 -1.07
N ALA A 488 29.60 -1.19 -1.18
CA ALA A 488 28.36 -0.50 -1.51
C ALA A 488 27.83 -0.94 -2.89
N LEU A 489 28.69 -0.97 -3.91
CA LEU A 489 28.32 -1.42 -5.27
C LEU A 489 27.88 -2.88 -5.30
N ALA A 490 28.61 -3.76 -4.60
CA ALA A 490 28.24 -5.18 -4.53
C ALA A 490 26.84 -5.36 -3.91
N ALA A 491 26.56 -4.71 -2.77
CA ALA A 491 25.27 -4.78 -2.11
C ALA A 491 24.14 -4.12 -2.94
N TYR A 492 24.43 -3.03 -3.66
CA TYR A 492 23.51 -2.38 -4.58
C TYR A 492 23.06 -3.32 -5.71
N LYS A 493 24.03 -3.96 -6.40
CA LYS A 493 23.73 -4.91 -7.48
C LYS A 493 22.96 -6.12 -6.97
N GLU A 494 23.35 -6.64 -5.81
CA GLU A 494 22.65 -7.74 -5.14
C GLU A 494 21.21 -7.35 -4.83
N GLY A 495 20.96 -6.16 -4.29
CA GLY A 495 19.61 -5.69 -3.99
C GLY A 495 18.70 -5.66 -5.23
N ILE A 496 19.21 -5.20 -6.37
CA ILE A 496 18.44 -5.20 -7.63
C ILE A 496 18.14 -6.64 -8.06
N LYS A 497 19.17 -7.49 -8.07
CA LYS A 497 19.04 -8.87 -8.54
C LYS A 497 18.05 -9.66 -7.69
N VAL A 498 18.17 -9.63 -6.37
CA VAL A 498 17.31 -10.44 -5.49
C VAL A 498 15.86 -9.94 -5.47
N HIS A 499 15.63 -8.64 -5.72
CA HIS A 499 14.27 -8.15 -5.94
C HIS A 499 13.67 -8.70 -7.24
N ILE A 500 14.43 -8.69 -8.35
CA ILE A 500 14.01 -9.30 -9.62
C ILE A 500 13.75 -10.80 -9.41
N ASP A 501 14.62 -11.53 -8.73
CA ASP A 501 14.47 -12.96 -8.45
C ASP A 501 13.24 -13.26 -7.59
N MET A 502 12.92 -12.40 -6.59
CA MET A 502 11.70 -12.51 -5.79
C MET A 502 10.45 -12.35 -6.66
N MET A 503 10.44 -11.34 -7.54
CA MET A 503 9.35 -11.15 -8.49
C MET A 503 9.22 -12.34 -9.44
N GLN A 504 10.32 -12.88 -9.97
CA GLN A 504 10.32 -14.06 -10.83
C GLN A 504 9.65 -15.26 -10.16
N THR A 505 9.98 -15.53 -8.90
CA THR A 505 9.36 -16.64 -8.14
C THR A 505 7.85 -16.49 -8.08
N LYS A 506 7.34 -15.30 -7.77
CA LYS A 506 5.90 -15.05 -7.71
C LYS A 506 5.22 -15.12 -9.08
N LEU A 507 5.89 -14.63 -10.12
CA LEU A 507 5.39 -14.70 -11.49
C LEU A 507 5.34 -16.14 -12.01
N GLU A 508 6.27 -17.00 -11.63
CA GLU A 508 6.21 -18.45 -11.94
C GLU A 508 5.02 -19.12 -11.22
N GLU A 509 4.74 -18.76 -9.96
CA GLU A 509 3.55 -19.24 -9.25
C GLU A 509 2.27 -18.84 -9.99
N TRP A 510 2.16 -17.59 -10.42
CA TRP A 510 0.99 -17.09 -11.13
C TRP A 510 0.83 -17.77 -12.51
N LYS A 511 1.91 -17.95 -13.25
CA LYS A 511 1.90 -18.68 -14.51
C LYS A 511 1.47 -20.14 -14.32
N ALA A 512 2.00 -20.81 -13.31
CA ALA A 512 1.62 -22.18 -12.95
C ALA A 512 0.16 -22.30 -12.51
N ALA A 513 -0.39 -21.26 -11.88
CA ALA A 513 -1.81 -21.17 -11.51
C ALA A 513 -2.75 -20.91 -12.71
N GLY A 514 -2.21 -20.80 -13.94
CA GLY A 514 -2.99 -20.69 -15.17
C GLY A 514 -3.39 -19.26 -15.56
N TYR A 515 -2.73 -18.24 -15.01
CA TYR A 515 -2.96 -16.87 -15.48
C TYR A 515 -2.45 -16.73 -16.92
N ASP A 516 -3.28 -16.25 -17.82
CA ASP A 516 -2.98 -16.10 -19.25
C ASP A 516 -2.43 -14.71 -19.63
N ASN A 517 -2.51 -13.75 -18.71
CA ASN A 517 -2.00 -12.41 -18.91
C ASN A 517 -0.46 -12.42 -18.86
N LYS A 518 0.19 -12.05 -19.96
CA LYS A 518 1.66 -12.04 -20.07
C LYS A 518 2.36 -11.12 -19.06
N ASP A 519 1.67 -10.09 -18.54
CA ASP A 519 2.22 -9.24 -17.49
C ASP A 519 2.36 -9.99 -16.15
N MET A 520 1.64 -11.10 -15.99
CA MET A 520 1.75 -12.01 -14.84
C MET A 520 2.71 -13.19 -15.09
N TRP A 521 3.36 -13.23 -16.23
CA TRP A 521 4.35 -14.26 -16.55
C TRP A 521 5.75 -13.78 -16.16
N PRO A 522 6.69 -14.70 -15.94
CA PRO A 522 8.08 -14.36 -15.68
C PRO A 522 8.68 -13.41 -16.70
N MET A 523 9.60 -12.58 -16.25
CA MET A 523 10.44 -11.75 -17.11
C MET A 523 11.41 -12.63 -17.90
N ASP A 524 11.81 -12.17 -19.08
CA ASP A 524 12.82 -12.89 -19.89
C ASP A 524 14.20 -12.77 -19.24
N ASN A 525 14.89 -13.91 -19.10
CA ASN A 525 16.22 -13.94 -18.48
C ASN A 525 17.27 -13.17 -19.28
N SER A 526 17.12 -13.07 -20.60
CA SER A 526 18.02 -12.28 -21.45
C SER A 526 17.80 -10.79 -21.25
N GLU A 527 16.56 -10.34 -21.05
CA GLU A 527 16.24 -8.95 -20.70
C GLU A 527 16.77 -8.57 -19.31
N ILE A 528 16.63 -9.47 -18.34
CA ILE A 528 17.21 -9.30 -17.00
C ILE A 528 18.72 -9.15 -17.09
N ALA A 529 19.40 -10.06 -17.81
CA ALA A 529 20.86 -10.01 -17.97
C ALA A 529 21.32 -8.73 -18.68
N ALA A 530 20.63 -8.33 -19.74
CA ALA A 530 20.91 -7.10 -20.48
C ALA A 530 20.73 -5.85 -19.60
N TYR A 531 19.65 -5.79 -18.81
CA TYR A 531 19.41 -4.70 -17.87
C TYR A 531 20.51 -4.62 -16.80
N MET A 532 20.84 -5.74 -16.17
CA MET A 532 21.88 -5.79 -15.14
C MET A 532 23.28 -5.39 -15.65
N ALA A 533 23.54 -5.57 -16.95
CA ALA A 533 24.79 -5.18 -17.61
C ALA A 533 24.76 -3.76 -18.21
N SER A 534 23.60 -3.09 -18.24
CA SER A 534 23.44 -1.76 -18.85
C SER A 534 23.85 -0.61 -17.94
N ASP A 535 23.95 0.58 -18.52
CA ASP A 535 24.22 1.83 -17.77
C ASP A 535 23.07 2.25 -16.83
N ALA A 536 21.88 1.63 -16.95
CA ALA A 536 20.79 1.81 -16.01
C ALA A 536 21.13 1.27 -14.60
N VAL A 537 22.03 0.30 -14.53
CA VAL A 537 22.63 -0.21 -13.30
C VAL A 537 24.07 0.27 -13.20
N CYS A 538 24.44 0.91 -12.11
CA CYS A 538 25.81 1.36 -11.91
C CYS A 538 26.80 0.20 -12.00
N GLN A 539 27.82 0.32 -12.87
CA GLN A 539 28.75 -0.76 -13.16
C GLN A 539 30.06 -0.63 -12.37
N ASP A 540 30.51 0.57 -12.04
CA ASP A 540 31.76 0.81 -11.36
C ASP A 540 31.61 1.58 -10.04
N GLU A 541 32.50 1.31 -9.09
CA GLU A 541 32.43 1.90 -7.74
C GLU A 541 32.73 3.40 -7.72
N GLY A 542 33.52 3.90 -8.68
CA GLY A 542 33.87 5.31 -8.78
C GLY A 542 32.67 6.20 -9.11
N SER A 543 31.79 5.69 -9.98
CA SER A 543 30.59 6.40 -10.43
C SER A 543 29.35 6.16 -9.55
N LEU A 544 29.39 5.22 -8.60
CA LEU A 544 28.27 4.94 -7.72
C LEU A 544 27.94 6.17 -6.85
N THR A 545 26.67 6.56 -6.86
CA THR A 545 26.15 7.65 -6.07
C THR A 545 25.09 7.15 -5.06
N MET A 546 24.80 7.95 -4.04
CA MET A 546 23.70 7.65 -3.12
C MET A 546 22.33 7.67 -3.85
N ALA A 547 22.18 8.50 -4.88
CA ALA A 547 20.99 8.52 -5.71
C ALA A 547 20.76 7.18 -6.41
N ASP A 548 21.80 6.56 -6.96
CA ASP A 548 21.70 5.24 -7.60
C ASP A 548 21.14 4.20 -6.63
N ILE A 549 21.68 4.15 -5.40
CA ILE A 549 21.26 3.21 -4.36
C ILE A 549 19.81 3.45 -3.99
N MET A 550 19.46 4.70 -3.69
CA MET A 550 18.14 5.02 -3.16
C MET A 550 17.02 4.97 -4.21
N LEU A 551 17.31 5.26 -5.48
CA LEU A 551 16.33 5.13 -6.55
C LEU A 551 16.03 3.67 -6.87
N GLN A 552 17.03 2.79 -6.84
CA GLN A 552 16.80 1.35 -6.99
C GLN A 552 16.07 0.76 -5.77
N LYS A 553 16.42 1.21 -4.55
CA LYS A 553 15.65 0.89 -3.35
C LYS A 553 14.20 1.34 -3.48
N TYR A 554 13.99 2.57 -3.95
CA TYR A 554 12.66 3.15 -4.17
C TYR A 554 11.79 2.30 -5.11
N LEU A 555 12.35 1.84 -6.22
CA LEU A 555 11.66 0.93 -7.14
C LEU A 555 11.36 -0.43 -6.50
N ALA A 556 12.31 -1.00 -5.77
CA ALA A 556 12.16 -2.29 -5.12
C ALA A 556 11.13 -2.26 -3.97
N MET A 557 11.14 -1.20 -3.16
CA MET A 557 10.23 -1.03 -2.04
C MET A 557 8.80 -0.65 -2.46
N GLY A 558 8.60 -0.16 -3.68
CA GLY A 558 7.29 0.11 -4.26
C GLY A 558 6.36 0.93 -3.35
N CYS A 559 5.30 0.30 -2.87
CA CYS A 559 4.28 0.95 -2.03
C CYS A 559 4.66 1.06 -0.55
N SER A 560 5.80 0.53 -0.12
CA SER A 560 6.21 0.55 1.28
C SER A 560 6.32 1.97 1.84
N ALA A 561 5.87 2.14 3.08
CA ALA A 561 6.01 3.39 3.82
C ALA A 561 7.49 3.81 4.01
N GLU A 562 8.42 2.87 3.94
CA GLU A 562 9.84 3.15 4.04
C GLU A 562 10.36 4.03 2.88
N ASN A 563 9.70 4.01 1.72
CA ASN A 563 10.00 4.95 0.65
C ASN A 563 9.78 6.42 1.08
N TRP A 564 8.65 6.69 1.73
CA TRP A 564 8.41 8.03 2.24
C TRP A 564 9.34 8.40 3.40
N ASN A 565 9.66 7.44 4.28
CA ASN A 565 10.64 7.63 5.36
C ASN A 565 12.02 8.00 4.81
N ASP A 566 12.48 7.31 3.77
CA ASP A 566 13.76 7.58 3.12
C ASP A 566 13.76 8.94 2.39
N MET A 567 12.70 9.27 1.67
CA MET A 567 12.60 10.58 1.01
C MET A 567 12.65 11.74 2.00
N ARG A 568 11.97 11.63 3.15
CA ARG A 568 12.06 12.62 4.25
C ARG A 568 13.47 12.69 4.83
N ARG A 569 14.13 11.56 4.98
CA ARG A 569 15.47 11.43 5.51
C ARG A 569 16.50 12.12 4.61
N PHE A 570 16.34 12.04 3.30
CA PHE A 570 17.18 12.70 2.30
C PHE A 570 16.65 14.07 1.82
N ASN A 571 15.61 14.59 2.45
CA ASN A 571 15.04 15.89 2.11
C ASN A 571 14.49 15.97 0.69
N TYR A 572 13.92 14.88 0.19
CA TYR A 572 13.32 14.77 -1.15
C TYR A 572 14.31 15.21 -2.27
N SER A 573 13.87 16.08 -3.18
CA SER A 573 14.71 16.59 -4.26
C SER A 573 15.50 17.87 -3.90
N ALA A 574 15.37 18.42 -2.69
CA ALA A 574 16.25 19.52 -2.24
C ALA A 574 17.65 19.03 -1.87
N GLY A 575 17.76 17.82 -1.38
CA GLY A 575 19.01 17.09 -1.28
C GLY A 575 20.03 17.59 -0.28
N ASN A 576 21.24 17.19 -0.54
CA ASN A 576 22.50 17.46 0.14
C ASN A 576 22.59 17.04 1.62
N ILE A 577 21.77 16.10 2.05
CA ILE A 577 21.90 15.48 3.35
C ILE A 577 23.11 14.54 3.35
N GLY A 578 24.05 14.77 4.27
CA GLY A 578 25.29 13.99 4.34
C GLY A 578 26.25 14.24 3.17
N ASN A 579 26.12 15.36 2.47
CA ASN A 579 26.91 15.73 1.30
C ASN A 579 26.79 14.75 0.11
N PHE A 580 25.65 14.04 0.01
CA PHE A 580 25.39 13.13 -1.10
C PHE A 580 24.74 13.79 -2.33
N GLY A 581 24.55 15.10 -2.32
CA GLY A 581 23.84 15.82 -3.37
C GLY A 581 22.33 15.56 -3.34
N VAL A 582 21.69 15.67 -4.49
CA VAL A 582 20.25 15.35 -4.64
C VAL A 582 20.10 13.84 -4.82
N VAL A 583 19.41 13.20 -3.87
CA VAL A 583 19.24 11.74 -3.86
C VAL A 583 18.00 11.30 -4.64
N TYR A 584 16.96 12.13 -4.67
CA TYR A 584 15.75 11.89 -5.48
C TYR A 584 15.60 12.96 -6.57
N PRO A 585 16.49 12.96 -7.61
CA PRO A 585 16.43 13.95 -8.66
C PRO A 585 15.13 13.85 -9.46
N GLY A 586 14.57 15.01 -9.83
CA GLY A 586 13.33 15.07 -10.60
C GLY A 586 12.04 14.85 -9.80
N TYR A 587 12.11 14.49 -8.52
CA TYR A 587 10.92 14.39 -7.70
C TYR A 587 10.28 15.76 -7.47
N GLN A 588 8.97 15.83 -7.69
CA GLN A 588 8.15 17.00 -7.45
C GLN A 588 6.90 16.60 -6.68
N ARG A 589 6.47 17.41 -5.72
CA ARG A 589 5.16 17.24 -5.11
C ARG A 589 4.05 17.78 -6.01
N GLY A 590 2.83 17.38 -5.74
CA GLY A 590 1.68 17.99 -6.37
C GLY A 590 1.48 19.47 -5.96
N PRO A 591 0.61 20.21 -6.65
CA PRO A 591 0.27 21.58 -6.32
C PRO A 591 -0.36 21.66 -4.91
N LEU A 592 -0.15 22.79 -4.23
CA LEU A 592 -0.75 23.07 -2.93
C LEU A 592 -2.07 23.81 -3.09
N PHE A 593 -3.08 23.39 -2.33
CA PHE A 593 -4.38 24.04 -2.31
C PHE A 593 -4.75 24.48 -0.89
N ALA A 594 -5.20 25.71 -0.77
CA ALA A 594 -5.85 26.21 0.43
C ALA A 594 -7.37 26.08 0.27
N GLY A 595 -7.96 25.11 0.95
CA GLY A 595 -9.36 24.77 0.70
C GLY A 595 -9.53 24.12 -0.67
N GLN A 596 -10.10 24.84 -1.62
CA GLN A 596 -10.31 24.40 -3.01
C GLN A 596 -9.55 25.27 -4.03
N ALA A 597 -8.77 26.23 -3.59
CA ALA A 597 -7.99 27.12 -4.44
C ALA A 597 -6.49 26.81 -4.35
N GLU A 598 -5.82 26.76 -5.48
CA GLU A 598 -4.37 26.57 -5.53
C GLU A 598 -3.64 27.72 -4.84
N ILE A 599 -2.65 27.40 -4.03
CA ILE A 599 -1.71 28.38 -3.49
C ILE A 599 -0.67 28.68 -4.58
N THR A 600 -0.87 29.77 -5.29
CA THR A 600 0.01 30.20 -6.38
C THR A 600 1.39 30.61 -5.88
N GLY A 601 2.41 30.44 -6.74
CA GLY A 601 3.78 30.88 -6.46
C GLY A 601 4.60 29.92 -5.60
N THR A 602 4.09 28.75 -5.24
CA THR A 602 4.85 27.72 -4.53
C THR A 602 5.59 26.81 -5.52
N SER A 603 6.91 26.68 -5.35
CA SER A 603 7.69 25.73 -6.17
C SER A 603 7.39 24.29 -5.79
N PRO A 604 7.24 23.35 -6.75
CA PRO A 604 7.08 21.92 -6.48
C PRO A 604 8.30 21.27 -5.81
N THR A 605 9.42 21.96 -5.81
CA THR A 605 10.68 21.52 -5.19
C THR A 605 11.03 22.29 -3.92
N ASP A 606 10.20 23.26 -3.50
CA ASP A 606 10.46 24.03 -2.29
C ASP A 606 10.32 23.15 -1.03
N PRO A 607 11.42 22.95 -0.28
CA PRO A 607 11.43 22.06 0.87
C PRO A 607 10.57 22.57 2.03
N MET A 608 10.21 23.84 2.07
CA MET A 608 9.34 24.41 3.11
C MET A 608 7.94 23.80 3.08
N TYR A 609 7.48 23.36 1.92
CA TYR A 609 6.14 22.81 1.72
C TYR A 609 6.12 21.29 1.67
N TRP A 610 7.21 20.60 2.00
CA TRP A 610 7.23 19.17 2.02
C TRP A 610 6.73 18.60 3.33
N MET A 611 5.82 17.61 3.23
CA MET A 611 5.24 16.96 4.41
C MET A 611 6.31 16.19 5.17
N ARG A 612 6.40 16.45 6.47
CA ARG A 612 7.39 15.82 7.37
C ARG A 612 6.76 14.77 8.27
N ARG A 613 5.50 14.94 8.61
CA ARG A 613 4.71 14.01 9.41
C ARG A 613 3.22 14.22 9.15
N TRP A 614 2.42 13.29 9.57
CA TRP A 614 0.97 13.44 9.57
C TRP A 614 0.50 14.23 10.79
N ARG A 615 -0.67 14.80 10.67
CA ARG A 615 -1.38 15.37 11.82
C ARG A 615 -1.99 14.25 12.64
N LEU A 616 -1.99 14.40 13.97
CA LEU A 616 -2.75 13.53 14.84
C LEU A 616 -4.25 13.59 14.51
N PRO A 617 -4.98 12.47 14.69
CA PRO A 617 -6.41 12.43 14.44
C PRO A 617 -7.18 13.34 15.39
N ALA A 618 -7.64 14.48 14.89
CA ALA A 618 -8.34 15.48 15.70
C ALA A 618 -9.61 14.92 16.37
N THR A 619 -10.31 14.02 15.68
CA THR A 619 -11.55 13.40 16.19
C THR A 619 -11.34 12.45 17.36
N LEU A 620 -10.14 11.88 17.49
CA LEU A 620 -9.79 10.96 18.58
C LEU A 620 -9.05 11.68 19.71
N GLU A 621 -8.08 12.53 19.35
CA GLU A 621 -7.12 13.09 20.32
C GLU A 621 -7.54 14.45 20.89
N LEU A 622 -8.27 15.28 20.12
CA LEU A 622 -8.66 16.62 20.59
C LEU A 622 -9.58 16.59 21.83
N GLN A 623 -10.34 15.53 22.00
CA GLN A 623 -11.24 15.41 23.16
C GLN A 623 -10.49 15.23 24.48
N TYR A 624 -9.34 14.54 24.42
CA TYR A 624 -8.59 14.12 25.61
C TYR A 624 -7.28 14.90 25.80
N ASN A 625 -6.66 15.33 24.70
CA ASN A 625 -5.32 15.92 24.66
C ASN A 625 -5.25 17.21 23.83
N ALA A 626 -6.27 18.08 23.92
CA ALA A 626 -6.45 19.27 23.06
C ALA A 626 -5.21 20.17 22.99
N THR A 627 -4.54 20.42 24.11
CA THR A 627 -3.35 21.29 24.18
C THR A 627 -2.18 20.68 23.42
N THR A 628 -1.89 19.39 23.65
CA THR A 628 -0.79 18.68 22.99
C THR A 628 -1.04 18.53 21.51
N VAL A 629 -2.26 18.19 21.10
CA VAL A 629 -2.64 18.05 19.69
C VAL A 629 -2.53 19.38 18.95
N SER A 630 -2.98 20.48 19.55
CA SER A 630 -2.84 21.82 18.97
C SER A 630 -1.38 22.19 18.76
N TYR A 631 -0.51 21.89 19.72
CA TYR A 631 0.92 22.13 19.63
C TYR A 631 1.60 21.27 18.56
N THR A 632 1.27 19.99 18.47
CA THR A 632 1.81 19.10 17.45
C THR A 632 1.33 19.48 16.05
N HIS A 633 0.12 19.98 15.91
CA HIS A 633 -0.39 20.52 14.65
C HIS A 633 0.37 21.77 14.20
N LEU A 634 0.71 22.67 15.12
CA LEU A 634 1.57 23.82 14.84
C LEU A 634 2.96 23.38 14.39
N ARG A 635 3.59 22.45 15.09
CA ARG A 635 4.91 21.90 14.71
C ARG A 635 4.91 21.15 13.38
N ALA A 636 3.82 20.53 12.98
CA ALA A 636 3.72 19.90 11.67
C ALA A 636 3.82 20.91 10.51
N HIS A 637 3.52 22.18 10.78
CA HIS A 637 3.70 23.29 9.85
C HIS A 637 4.99 24.09 10.08
N GLU A 638 5.57 24.00 11.28
CA GLU A 638 6.82 24.70 11.64
C GLU A 638 8.06 23.86 11.33
N THR A 639 8.29 23.54 10.07
CA THR A 639 9.58 22.95 9.66
C THR A 639 10.69 24.01 9.51
N ARG A 640 10.58 25.12 10.24
CA ARG A 640 11.60 26.14 10.30
C ARG A 640 12.51 25.95 11.51
N ARG A 641 13.28 24.82 11.60
CA ARG A 641 14.56 24.82 12.34
C ARG A 641 15.29 23.49 12.20
#